data_d45356059b44428c5f036643811eb1ed
#
_entry.id   d45356059b44428c5f036643811eb1ed
#
_cell.length_a   1.000
_cell.length_b   1.000
_cell.length_c   1.000
_cell.angle_alpha   90.00
_cell.angle_beta   90.00
_cell.angle_gamma   90.00
#
_symmetry.space_group_name_H-M   'P 1'
#
loop_
_entity.id
_entity.type
_entity.pdbx_description
1 polymer ?
#
loop_
_entity_poly.entity_id
_entity_poly.type
_entity_poly.pdbx_seq_one_letter_code
_entity_poly.pdbx_strand_id
1 'polypeptide(L)'
;MKKFLFRLIAALVSLTFSISSLSAPALAADLRSIDVVEITWSGAKRPDSSIGQVVESINGRVAQRWKSFTTLVGDQSDSSITFSFGKSLDVPIRLTAAMSCDGFNFTAWINSIRSETYRQLGITDWQGRYLIILAPDTGCIWSGRALVGSPTSKGGAMILHNTASAFVIMHELGHALGLGHSNLLRCDSDLRDGAWSRNCKAVEYGGSIDVMGNVDTDSPLSTYHQWRIGLLNESEVKQSWVNEVIELTASDVRGGTRAIFIRDGSSAYWLEYRRPQAELPYKPGLAIFRTDPPSPTFIDSPNPDDRIGAEPSLGVSADLWMLNLDSHFYSSTGQATGSMTLPTSKSFSLYSGNLTLETLPSTDDKKLQVKISRKVDSTPPPKPEFSEKQTWQSPDASILKQGYNDLESAIDFFEARVDGRVLPAKIISKSSFVPTYLDPFISRRTIQVKDLPEGTYSLEVRSQDVWGNQSPWSKAESVLIDRSYPKVDLGINTVTFQNRKVKVSLQGFSDEGSGLCRTALFNQDGVVTSSDSSKSGPTFDFPLGQKFSSSFETFDCLGNGIGGDLSFTGSYKSASENRRTGKWSSIKSGEFTGLKCFGKCSISATLRDNGAFLFGEGSAEITSAGKVIGRVTDSKKSSLRVGLNLSIGEKSRVVRVTGSNFAFYGLVQSKLEIAQKREISRTAFAADSSLSDGIQLRMAEYGFRQGDFSNSWQISPMDRGTTLLDPTLDLCSATYTSESGRQYRRQVLASKPGSPYIFLSSEVVKYKDKSAADAALAELLSNYQACVKNKGGLEKDGTFVDYTFTPMPKSDLELVPESSRVLVRAQIGKGAGARQLLAFYQFKGEMFTGLYVVKGGEAGFDDAEVKRWFEAASLIATRLETKY
;
A
#
# COMPACT_ATOMS: atom_id res chain seq x y z
N MET A 1 -22.32 -49.69 -32.68
CA MET A 1 -22.22 -48.63 -31.66
C MET A 1 -20.77 -48.36 -31.19
N LYS A 2 -19.90 -49.33 -30.95
CA LYS A 2 -18.49 -49.07 -30.49
C LYS A 2 -17.56 -48.38 -31.52
N LYS A 3 -17.79 -48.53 -32.83
CA LYS A 3 -16.99 -47.85 -33.87
C LYS A 3 -17.35 -46.37 -34.10
N PHE A 4 -18.52 -45.94 -33.65
CA PHE A 4 -18.97 -44.55 -33.77
C PHE A 4 -18.41 -43.70 -32.61
N LEU A 5 -18.28 -44.30 -31.43
CA LEU A 5 -17.74 -43.61 -30.24
C LEU A 5 -16.22 -43.32 -30.37
N PHE A 6 -15.47 -44.18 -31.05
CA PHE A 6 -14.01 -43.99 -31.25
C PHE A 6 -13.68 -42.90 -32.26
N ARG A 7 -14.58 -42.64 -33.23
CA ARG A 7 -14.40 -41.51 -34.17
C ARG A 7 -14.79 -40.18 -33.58
N LEU A 8 -15.71 -40.14 -32.61
CA LEU A 8 -16.08 -38.93 -31.90
C LEU A 8 -14.98 -38.48 -30.90
N ILE A 9 -14.34 -39.43 -30.23
CA ILE A 9 -13.24 -39.16 -29.31
C ILE A 9 -11.98 -38.71 -30.07
N ALA A 10 -11.69 -39.28 -31.24
CA ALA A 10 -10.57 -38.82 -32.07
C ALA A 10 -10.80 -37.42 -32.66
N ALA A 11 -12.04 -37.04 -32.97
CA ALA A 11 -12.36 -35.68 -33.40
C ALA A 11 -12.31 -34.62 -32.26
N LEU A 12 -12.72 -35.03 -31.04
CA LEU A 12 -12.57 -34.14 -29.87
C LEU A 12 -11.13 -33.96 -29.43
N VAL A 13 -10.27 -34.97 -29.51
CA VAL A 13 -8.85 -34.86 -29.18
C VAL A 13 -8.08 -34.05 -30.24
N SER A 14 -8.50 -34.09 -31.51
CA SER A 14 -7.92 -33.25 -32.56
C SER A 14 -8.36 -31.78 -32.49
N LEU A 15 -9.52 -31.48 -31.87
CA LEU A 15 -9.95 -30.10 -31.67
C LEU A 15 -9.31 -29.40 -30.45
N THR A 16 -8.82 -30.17 -29.47
CA THR A 16 -8.15 -29.61 -28.29
C THR A 16 -6.66 -29.34 -28.50
N PHE A 17 -6.06 -29.82 -29.58
CA PHE A 17 -4.66 -29.53 -29.90
C PHE A 17 -4.46 -28.38 -30.90
N SER A 18 -5.53 -27.80 -31.43
CA SER A 18 -5.45 -26.69 -32.39
C SER A 18 -5.73 -25.30 -31.77
N ILE A 19 -5.86 -25.20 -30.43
CA ILE A 19 -6.12 -23.91 -29.74
C ILE A 19 -4.88 -23.41 -28.96
N SER A 20 -3.73 -24.05 -29.08
CA SER A 20 -2.52 -23.67 -28.35
C SER A 20 -1.49 -22.88 -29.17
N SER A 21 -1.91 -22.16 -30.20
CA SER A 21 -1.07 -21.16 -30.85
C SER A 21 -1.84 -19.86 -31.17
N LEU A 22 -2.62 -19.38 -30.21
CA LEU A 22 -2.83 -17.95 -30.12
C LEU A 22 -1.53 -17.39 -29.56
N SER A 23 -0.63 -16.98 -30.46
CA SER A 23 0.48 -16.10 -30.13
C SER A 23 -0.13 -14.95 -29.29
N ALA A 24 0.37 -14.79 -28.06
CA ALA A 24 0.11 -13.59 -27.31
C ALA A 24 0.36 -12.40 -28.27
N PRO A 25 -0.49 -11.39 -28.31
CA PRO A 25 -0.23 -10.22 -29.14
C PRO A 25 1.17 -9.72 -28.77
N ALA A 26 2.02 -9.57 -29.77
CA ALA A 26 3.31 -8.92 -29.59
C ALA A 26 3.02 -7.60 -28.87
N LEU A 27 3.61 -7.42 -27.69
CA LEU A 27 3.49 -6.15 -26.98
C LEU A 27 4.09 -5.10 -27.92
N ALA A 28 3.27 -4.18 -28.39
CA ALA A 28 3.75 -3.05 -29.17
C ALA A 28 4.75 -2.25 -28.34
N ALA A 29 5.75 -1.67 -29.00
CA ALA A 29 6.71 -0.77 -28.36
C ALA A 29 6.01 0.21 -27.42
N ASP A 30 6.53 0.42 -26.21
CA ASP A 30 5.95 1.31 -25.20
C ASP A 30 6.13 2.79 -25.65
N LEU A 31 5.16 3.27 -26.41
CA LEU A 31 5.17 4.64 -26.92
C LEU A 31 4.64 5.61 -25.88
N ARG A 32 5.46 6.57 -25.48
CA ARG A 32 5.16 7.55 -24.43
C ARG A 32 5.11 8.96 -25.00
N SER A 33 4.09 9.72 -24.60
CA SER A 33 3.90 11.10 -25.05
C SER A 33 4.62 12.09 -24.16
N ILE A 34 5.30 13.06 -24.79
CA ILE A 34 5.92 14.21 -24.13
C ILE A 34 5.18 15.47 -24.56
N ASP A 35 4.61 16.18 -23.62
CA ASP A 35 4.00 17.48 -23.81
C ASP A 35 5.01 18.58 -23.47
N VAL A 36 4.86 19.76 -24.08
CA VAL A 36 5.81 20.87 -23.90
C VAL A 36 5.06 22.15 -23.57
N VAL A 37 5.53 22.89 -22.58
CA VAL A 37 5.02 24.20 -22.22
C VAL A 37 6.16 25.17 -21.97
N GLU A 38 6.00 26.40 -22.43
CA GLU A 38 6.88 27.52 -22.07
C GLU A 38 6.31 28.24 -20.85
N ILE A 39 7.14 28.65 -19.93
CA ILE A 39 6.76 29.49 -18.79
C ILE A 39 7.41 30.86 -18.89
N THR A 40 6.77 31.85 -18.28
CA THR A 40 7.30 33.21 -18.21
C THR A 40 6.84 33.92 -16.94
N TRP A 41 7.48 35.06 -16.59
CA TRP A 41 7.11 35.93 -15.49
C TRP A 41 7.44 37.39 -15.82
N SER A 42 7.11 38.31 -14.94
CA SER A 42 7.38 39.73 -15.16
C SER A 42 8.91 40.00 -15.21
N GLY A 43 9.39 40.54 -16.28
CA GLY A 43 10.81 40.84 -16.50
C GLY A 43 11.64 39.69 -17.06
N ALA A 44 11.07 38.50 -17.23
CA ALA A 44 11.76 37.38 -17.85
C ALA A 44 12.05 37.67 -19.34
N LYS A 45 13.25 37.32 -19.79
CA LYS A 45 13.54 37.24 -21.22
C LYS A 45 12.93 35.92 -21.74
N ARG A 46 12.55 35.90 -23.01
CA ARG A 46 12.19 34.63 -23.63
C ARG A 46 13.37 33.67 -23.61
N PRO A 47 13.13 32.35 -23.49
CA PRO A 47 14.19 31.35 -23.67
C PRO A 47 14.84 31.56 -25.06
N ASP A 48 16.15 31.37 -25.15
CA ASP A 48 16.85 31.36 -26.44
C ASP A 48 16.43 30.13 -27.28
N SER A 49 16.03 29.05 -26.62
CA SER A 49 15.44 27.87 -27.25
C SER A 49 13.92 28.02 -27.36
N SER A 50 13.36 27.57 -28.46
CA SER A 50 11.91 27.58 -28.72
C SER A 50 11.26 26.22 -28.48
N ILE A 51 9.94 26.20 -28.26
CA ILE A 51 9.15 24.96 -28.23
C ILE A 51 9.40 24.12 -29.50
N GLY A 52 9.49 24.77 -30.68
CA GLY A 52 9.76 24.07 -31.94
C GLY A 52 11.07 23.30 -31.95
N GLN A 53 12.14 23.86 -31.39
CA GLN A 53 13.44 23.19 -31.27
C GLN A 53 13.37 22.02 -30.23
N VAL A 54 12.62 22.18 -29.14
CA VAL A 54 12.38 21.08 -28.18
C VAL A 54 11.61 19.95 -28.88
N VAL A 55 10.57 20.27 -29.65
CA VAL A 55 9.78 19.29 -30.40
C VAL A 55 10.63 18.57 -31.46
N GLU A 56 11.48 19.30 -32.14
CA GLU A 56 12.45 18.70 -33.10
C GLU A 56 13.39 17.73 -32.39
N SER A 57 13.95 18.12 -31.24
CA SER A 57 14.78 17.24 -30.42
C SER A 57 14.02 15.97 -29.95
N ILE A 58 12.76 16.12 -29.52
CA ILE A 58 11.93 14.98 -29.09
C ILE A 58 11.70 13.99 -30.23
N ASN A 59 11.18 14.47 -31.35
CA ASN A 59 10.81 13.60 -32.48
C ASN A 59 12.02 13.08 -33.26
N GLY A 60 13.16 13.75 -33.12
CA GLY A 60 14.42 13.34 -33.72
C GLY A 60 15.26 12.46 -32.79
N ARG A 61 16.29 13.09 -32.24
CA ARG A 61 17.34 12.38 -31.49
C ARG A 61 16.83 11.70 -30.21
N VAL A 62 15.93 12.32 -29.44
CA VAL A 62 15.42 11.75 -28.19
C VAL A 62 14.66 10.44 -28.45
N ALA A 63 13.71 10.46 -29.40
CA ALA A 63 12.94 9.26 -29.76
C ALA A 63 13.85 8.13 -30.27
N GLN A 64 14.76 8.45 -31.18
CA GLN A 64 15.68 7.50 -31.77
C GLN A 64 16.59 6.86 -30.71
N ARG A 65 17.15 7.69 -29.82
CA ARG A 65 18.11 7.24 -28.81
C ARG A 65 17.46 6.41 -27.71
N TRP A 66 16.31 6.86 -27.17
CA TRP A 66 15.61 6.05 -26.15
C TRP A 66 15.18 4.69 -26.68
N LYS A 67 14.73 4.64 -27.94
CA LYS A 67 14.49 3.37 -28.60
C LYS A 67 15.77 2.54 -28.65
N SER A 68 16.90 3.10 -29.07
CA SER A 68 18.20 2.42 -29.16
C SER A 68 18.68 1.95 -27.79
N PHE A 69 18.58 2.79 -26.75
CA PHE A 69 19.03 2.44 -25.38
C PHE A 69 18.28 1.26 -24.78
N THR A 70 17.05 1.03 -25.22
CA THR A 70 16.14 0.05 -24.65
C THR A 70 15.81 -1.11 -25.60
N THR A 71 16.28 -1.08 -26.83
CA THR A 71 16.18 -2.21 -27.77
C THR A 71 17.23 -3.25 -27.43
N LEU A 72 16.76 -4.47 -27.20
CA LEU A 72 17.63 -5.62 -26.92
C LEU A 72 17.69 -6.56 -28.11
N VAL A 73 18.90 -6.94 -28.51
CA VAL A 73 19.10 -7.90 -29.58
C VAL A 73 18.51 -9.25 -29.20
N GLY A 74 17.62 -9.78 -30.01
CA GLY A 74 16.91 -11.04 -29.76
C GLY A 74 15.66 -10.92 -28.91
N ASP A 75 15.22 -9.70 -28.56
CA ASP A 75 13.95 -9.49 -27.91
C ASP A 75 12.80 -9.62 -28.91
N GLN A 76 11.98 -10.68 -28.75
CA GLN A 76 10.83 -10.97 -29.60
C GLN A 76 9.60 -10.13 -29.24
N SER A 77 9.62 -9.48 -28.06
CA SER A 77 8.48 -8.74 -27.54
C SER A 77 8.49 -7.26 -27.89
N ASP A 78 9.59 -6.73 -28.47
CA ASP A 78 9.84 -5.30 -28.69
C ASP A 78 9.50 -4.46 -27.46
N SER A 79 10.14 -4.79 -26.33
CA SER A 79 9.95 -4.06 -25.07
C SER A 79 10.64 -2.67 -25.06
N SER A 80 11.08 -2.17 -26.21
CA SER A 80 11.74 -0.87 -26.29
C SER A 80 10.83 0.28 -25.91
N ILE A 81 11.40 1.26 -25.18
CA ILE A 81 10.71 2.50 -24.82
C ILE A 81 11.01 3.55 -25.88
N THR A 82 9.96 4.17 -26.40
CA THR A 82 10.12 5.28 -27.34
C THR A 82 9.24 6.46 -26.93
N PHE A 83 9.67 7.64 -27.31
CA PHE A 83 8.97 8.87 -27.01
C PHE A 83 8.54 9.58 -28.28
N SER A 84 7.44 10.32 -28.20
CA SER A 84 6.99 11.21 -29.25
C SER A 84 6.44 12.50 -28.67
N PHE A 85 6.51 13.57 -29.42
CA PHE A 85 5.81 14.80 -29.05
C PHE A 85 4.29 14.56 -28.98
N GLY A 86 3.68 15.06 -27.93
CA GLY A 86 2.24 15.03 -27.71
C GLY A 86 1.57 16.35 -28.07
N LYS A 87 1.54 17.27 -27.12
CA LYS A 87 0.90 18.59 -27.28
C LYS A 87 1.76 19.70 -26.69
N SER A 88 1.50 20.94 -27.12
CA SER A 88 2.06 22.16 -26.53
C SER A 88 1.00 23.22 -26.36
N LEU A 89 1.22 24.19 -25.50
CA LEU A 89 0.43 25.42 -25.45
C LEU A 89 1.02 26.44 -26.40
N ASP A 90 0.11 27.19 -27.09
CA ASP A 90 0.50 28.26 -27.99
C ASP A 90 0.96 29.52 -27.22
N VAL A 91 0.55 29.66 -25.98
CA VAL A 91 0.86 30.81 -25.12
C VAL A 91 1.57 30.32 -23.88
N PRO A 92 2.68 30.97 -23.46
CA PRO A 92 3.39 30.60 -22.22
C PRO A 92 2.53 30.76 -20.99
N ILE A 93 2.71 29.85 -20.02
CA ILE A 93 2.12 30.00 -18.68
C ILE A 93 2.84 31.13 -17.95
N ARG A 94 2.08 32.14 -17.53
CA ARG A 94 2.64 33.28 -16.80
C ARG A 94 2.62 33.02 -15.31
N LEU A 95 3.81 32.96 -14.72
CA LEU A 95 4.00 32.81 -13.29
C LEU A 95 3.92 34.16 -12.59
N THR A 96 3.49 34.15 -11.32
CA THR A 96 3.40 35.36 -10.48
C THR A 96 4.75 35.80 -9.94
N ALA A 97 5.72 34.90 -9.83
CA ALA A 97 7.08 35.15 -9.37
C ALA A 97 8.08 34.46 -10.28
N ALA A 98 9.31 35.01 -10.30
CA ALA A 98 10.44 34.39 -10.98
C ALA A 98 10.78 33.04 -10.36
N MET A 99 11.26 32.11 -11.16
CA MET A 99 11.82 30.85 -10.68
C MET A 99 13.11 31.13 -9.89
N SER A 100 13.27 30.45 -8.78
CA SER A 100 14.52 30.42 -8.02
C SER A 100 15.33 29.16 -8.37
N CYS A 101 16.65 29.25 -8.39
CA CYS A 101 17.52 28.11 -8.62
C CYS A 101 17.57 27.17 -7.42
N ASP A 102 17.46 27.71 -6.21
CA ASP A 102 17.63 26.98 -4.94
C ASP A 102 16.56 27.36 -3.93
N GLY A 103 16.40 26.52 -2.90
CA GLY A 103 15.63 26.86 -1.70
C GLY A 103 14.11 26.91 -1.87
N PHE A 104 13.57 26.41 -2.98
CA PHE A 104 12.12 26.33 -3.21
C PHE A 104 11.63 24.87 -3.27
N ASN A 105 10.37 24.67 -2.98
CA ASN A 105 9.77 23.35 -3.13
C ASN A 105 9.57 23.01 -4.61
N PHE A 106 10.62 22.46 -5.22
CA PHE A 106 10.65 22.12 -6.64
C PHE A 106 9.49 21.20 -7.03
N THR A 107 9.20 20.19 -6.20
CA THR A 107 8.13 19.23 -6.49
C THR A 107 6.76 19.88 -6.52
N ALA A 108 6.42 20.72 -5.55
CA ALA A 108 5.15 21.42 -5.54
C ALA A 108 5.05 22.42 -6.70
N TRP A 109 6.12 23.11 -6.98
CA TRP A 109 6.17 24.09 -8.07
C TRP A 109 5.96 23.44 -9.46
N ILE A 110 6.73 22.40 -9.76
CA ILE A 110 6.62 21.70 -11.06
C ILE A 110 5.24 21.03 -11.23
N ASN A 111 4.68 20.47 -10.15
CA ASN A 111 3.34 19.89 -10.19
C ASN A 111 2.25 20.95 -10.39
N SER A 112 2.40 22.17 -9.89
CA SER A 112 1.45 23.25 -10.13
C SER A 112 1.41 23.65 -11.61
N ILE A 113 2.58 23.76 -12.24
CA ILE A 113 2.68 24.07 -13.68
C ILE A 113 2.12 22.90 -14.49
N ARG A 114 2.43 21.66 -14.09
CA ARG A 114 1.93 20.45 -14.74
C ARG A 114 0.39 20.41 -14.72
N SER A 115 -0.22 20.66 -13.59
CA SER A 115 -1.68 20.70 -13.45
C SER A 115 -2.29 21.80 -14.32
N GLU A 116 -1.73 22.99 -14.31
CA GLU A 116 -2.19 24.12 -15.13
C GLU A 116 -2.05 23.83 -16.64
N THR A 117 -0.91 23.25 -17.04
CA THR A 117 -0.68 22.86 -18.43
C THR A 117 -1.76 21.92 -18.94
N TYR A 118 -2.03 20.84 -18.18
CA TYR A 118 -3.00 19.84 -18.60
C TYR A 118 -4.44 20.34 -18.55
N ARG A 119 -4.74 21.25 -17.64
CA ARG A 119 -6.01 21.97 -17.63
C ARG A 119 -6.20 22.78 -18.92
N GLN A 120 -5.20 23.57 -19.32
CA GLN A 120 -5.29 24.39 -20.54
C GLN A 120 -5.33 23.52 -21.82
N LEU A 121 -4.63 22.40 -21.83
CA LEU A 121 -4.67 21.43 -22.94
C LEU A 121 -5.96 20.61 -23.00
N GLY A 122 -6.84 20.72 -22.00
CA GLY A 122 -8.05 19.92 -21.91
C GLY A 122 -7.79 18.42 -21.70
N ILE A 123 -6.67 18.06 -21.05
CA ILE A 123 -6.26 16.69 -20.79
C ILE A 123 -6.61 16.36 -19.34
N THR A 124 -7.60 15.50 -19.15
CA THR A 124 -8.05 15.04 -17.82
C THR A 124 -7.30 13.82 -17.31
N ASP A 125 -6.90 12.92 -18.21
CA ASP A 125 -6.06 11.77 -17.90
C ASP A 125 -4.65 12.01 -18.47
N TRP A 126 -3.77 12.46 -17.59
CA TRP A 126 -2.37 12.71 -17.91
C TRP A 126 -1.42 11.70 -17.23
N GLN A 127 -1.96 10.63 -16.65
CA GLN A 127 -1.16 9.51 -16.20
C GLN A 127 -0.45 8.87 -17.41
N GLY A 128 0.84 8.64 -17.26
CA GLY A 128 1.66 8.11 -18.35
C GLY A 128 2.18 9.15 -19.34
N ARG A 129 1.84 10.43 -19.20
CA ARG A 129 2.38 11.52 -20.01
C ARG A 129 3.56 12.20 -19.30
N TYR A 130 4.50 12.67 -20.11
CA TYR A 130 5.65 13.44 -19.64
C TYR A 130 5.47 14.89 -20.01
N LEU A 131 5.88 15.80 -19.13
CA LEU A 131 5.83 17.23 -19.40
C LEU A 131 7.21 17.84 -19.38
N ILE A 132 7.59 18.53 -20.44
CA ILE A 132 8.75 19.41 -20.48
C ILE A 132 8.27 20.85 -20.24
N ILE A 133 8.86 21.49 -19.26
CA ILE A 133 8.66 22.92 -18.95
C ILE A 133 9.90 23.66 -19.42
N LEU A 134 9.76 24.47 -20.46
CA LEU A 134 10.84 25.32 -20.98
C LEU A 134 10.83 26.65 -20.24
N ALA A 135 11.88 26.89 -19.47
CA ALA A 135 12.04 28.09 -18.66
C ALA A 135 13.03 29.08 -19.29
N PRO A 136 12.82 30.39 -19.08
CA PRO A 136 13.81 31.42 -19.40
C PRO A 136 15.15 31.20 -18.69
N ASP A 137 16.20 31.87 -19.18
CA ASP A 137 17.47 31.92 -18.49
C ASP A 137 17.34 32.68 -17.15
N THR A 138 17.65 31.97 -16.07
CA THR A 138 17.62 32.50 -14.70
C THR A 138 19.01 32.57 -14.09
N GLY A 139 20.05 32.16 -14.84
CA GLY A 139 21.41 32.03 -14.33
C GLY A 139 21.63 30.79 -13.44
N CYS A 140 20.69 29.82 -13.44
CA CYS A 140 20.89 28.55 -12.74
C CYS A 140 22.05 27.76 -13.35
N ILE A 141 22.83 27.08 -12.51
CA ILE A 141 23.99 26.30 -12.94
C ILE A 141 23.66 24.99 -13.66
N TRP A 142 22.42 24.54 -13.55
CA TRP A 142 21.92 23.31 -14.19
C TRP A 142 21.15 23.62 -15.47
N SER A 143 21.21 22.71 -16.45
CA SER A 143 20.51 22.84 -17.74
C SER A 143 19.14 22.15 -17.75
N GLY A 144 18.94 21.14 -16.92
CA GLY A 144 17.68 20.43 -16.74
C GLY A 144 17.51 19.97 -15.30
N ARG A 145 16.27 19.69 -14.91
CA ARG A 145 15.93 19.08 -13.64
C ARG A 145 14.61 18.37 -13.74
N ALA A 146 14.55 17.09 -13.35
CA ALA A 146 13.32 16.30 -13.39
C ALA A 146 12.82 15.90 -12.00
N LEU A 147 11.53 15.58 -11.93
CA LEU A 147 11.00 14.80 -10.83
C LEU A 147 11.45 13.36 -11.03
N VAL A 148 12.20 12.84 -10.06
CA VAL A 148 12.62 11.44 -10.09
C VAL A 148 11.36 10.56 -9.93
N GLY A 149 11.10 9.73 -10.93
CA GLY A 149 10.01 8.77 -10.93
C GLY A 149 10.33 7.56 -10.06
N SER A 150 9.40 6.63 -10.03
CA SER A 150 9.64 5.30 -9.47
C SER A 150 9.68 4.27 -10.60
N PRO A 151 10.27 3.08 -10.39
CA PRO A 151 10.29 2.02 -11.40
C PRO A 151 8.91 1.58 -11.89
N THR A 152 7.87 1.84 -11.10
CA THR A 152 6.48 1.48 -11.40
C THR A 152 5.62 2.66 -11.86
N SER A 153 6.09 3.91 -11.72
CA SER A 153 5.33 5.09 -12.14
C SER A 153 5.47 5.34 -13.63
N LYS A 154 4.35 5.62 -14.29
CA LYS A 154 4.34 6.10 -15.66
C LYS A 154 4.09 7.60 -15.68
N GLY A 155 4.83 8.31 -16.55
CA GLY A 155 4.73 9.75 -16.67
C GLY A 155 5.61 10.52 -15.66
N GLY A 156 5.85 11.79 -15.94
CA GLY A 156 6.71 12.63 -15.13
C GLY A 156 6.70 14.09 -15.60
N ALA A 157 7.50 14.93 -14.95
CA ALA A 157 7.69 16.30 -15.37
C ALA A 157 9.14 16.72 -15.16
N MET A 158 9.63 17.55 -16.07
CA MET A 158 10.97 18.11 -16.05
C MET A 158 10.97 19.57 -16.49
N ILE A 159 11.97 20.28 -16.06
CA ILE A 159 12.24 21.64 -16.52
C ILE A 159 13.54 21.66 -17.32
N LEU A 160 13.52 22.38 -18.41
CA LEU A 160 14.70 22.73 -19.18
C LEU A 160 14.97 24.23 -18.99
N HIS A 161 16.18 24.53 -18.59
CA HIS A 161 16.61 25.89 -18.35
C HIS A 161 17.32 26.43 -19.59
N ASN A 162 16.60 27.24 -20.36
CA ASN A 162 17.08 27.91 -21.57
C ASN A 162 17.75 26.99 -22.62
N THR A 163 17.33 25.72 -22.73
CA THR A 163 17.94 24.74 -23.59
C THR A 163 16.91 23.85 -24.30
N ALA A 164 17.21 23.43 -25.53
CA ALA A 164 16.52 22.39 -26.28
C ALA A 164 17.43 21.20 -26.56
N SER A 165 18.51 21.04 -25.80
CA SER A 165 19.49 19.97 -25.97
C SER A 165 18.84 18.60 -25.83
N ALA A 166 18.94 17.79 -26.88
CA ALA A 166 18.43 16.42 -26.87
C ALA A 166 19.10 15.58 -25.77
N PHE A 167 20.38 15.81 -25.47
CA PHE A 167 21.11 15.13 -24.40
C PHE A 167 20.48 15.44 -23.03
N VAL A 168 20.25 16.71 -22.72
CA VAL A 168 19.59 17.09 -21.47
C VAL A 168 18.19 16.47 -21.37
N ILE A 169 17.40 16.53 -22.44
CA ILE A 169 16.07 15.94 -22.48
C ILE A 169 16.14 14.42 -22.21
N MET A 170 17.08 13.72 -22.83
CA MET A 170 17.25 12.28 -22.62
C MET A 170 17.63 11.94 -21.18
N HIS A 171 18.53 12.72 -20.58
CA HIS A 171 18.96 12.56 -19.20
C HIS A 171 17.79 12.78 -18.23
N GLU A 172 17.07 13.89 -18.36
CA GLU A 172 15.93 14.21 -17.50
C GLU A 172 14.76 13.19 -17.65
N LEU A 173 14.58 12.63 -18.85
CA LEU A 173 13.64 11.52 -19.05
C LEU A 173 14.06 10.28 -18.25
N GLY A 174 15.36 10.01 -18.14
CA GLY A 174 15.89 8.93 -17.31
C GLY A 174 15.48 9.10 -15.85
N HIS A 175 15.62 10.29 -15.28
CA HIS A 175 15.13 10.58 -13.94
C HIS A 175 13.62 10.39 -13.83
N ALA A 176 12.86 10.88 -14.78
CA ALA A 176 11.41 10.70 -14.80
C ALA A 176 10.99 9.22 -14.91
N LEU A 177 11.86 8.35 -15.40
CA LEU A 177 11.70 6.89 -15.41
C LEU A 177 12.17 6.21 -14.10
N GLY A 178 12.74 6.95 -13.15
CA GLY A 178 13.25 6.43 -11.89
C GLY A 178 14.71 6.02 -11.90
N LEU A 179 15.49 6.47 -12.88
CA LEU A 179 16.94 6.26 -12.93
C LEU A 179 17.65 7.32 -12.09
N GLY A 180 18.70 6.91 -11.40
CA GLY A 180 19.68 7.78 -10.79
C GLY A 180 20.84 8.07 -11.72
N HIS A 181 21.88 8.73 -11.20
CA HIS A 181 23.05 9.06 -11.99
C HIS A 181 23.98 7.88 -12.23
N SER A 182 24.65 7.91 -13.38
CA SER A 182 25.80 7.07 -13.67
C SER A 182 27.07 7.81 -13.25
N ASN A 183 27.54 7.50 -12.06
CA ASN A 183 28.64 8.17 -11.38
C ASN A 183 29.94 7.40 -11.53
N LEU A 184 31.02 7.96 -10.99
CA LEU A 184 32.34 7.33 -10.97
C LEU A 184 32.81 7.16 -9.52
N LEU A 185 33.41 6.01 -9.22
CA LEU A 185 34.27 5.85 -8.05
C LEU A 185 35.69 6.36 -8.40
N ARG A 186 36.13 7.38 -7.73
CA ARG A 186 37.50 7.90 -7.86
C ARG A 186 38.24 7.76 -6.54
N CYS A 187 39.32 7.03 -6.56
CA CYS A 187 40.25 6.90 -5.44
C CYS A 187 41.55 7.70 -5.69
N ASP A 188 42.16 8.15 -4.60
CA ASP A 188 43.47 8.77 -4.63
C ASP A 188 44.54 7.71 -4.92
N SER A 189 45.69 8.13 -5.49
CA SER A 189 46.80 7.29 -5.90
C SER A 189 46.42 6.22 -6.94
N ASP A 190 47.03 5.04 -6.93
CA ASP A 190 46.83 3.97 -7.90
C ASP A 190 45.66 3.03 -7.57
N LEU A 191 44.85 3.36 -6.56
CA LEU A 191 43.71 2.57 -6.17
C LEU A 191 42.57 2.75 -7.19
N ARG A 192 41.97 1.63 -7.61
CA ARG A 192 40.86 1.59 -8.56
C ARG A 192 39.54 1.24 -7.88
N ASP A 193 39.64 0.75 -6.65
CA ASP A 193 38.51 0.42 -5.78
C ASP A 193 38.93 0.64 -4.32
N GLY A 194 37.98 0.96 -3.45
CA GLY A 194 38.22 1.21 -2.06
C GLY A 194 36.96 1.45 -1.25
N ALA A 195 37.09 1.43 0.08
CA ALA A 195 35.99 1.85 0.95
C ALA A 195 35.67 3.33 0.75
N TRP A 196 34.40 3.69 0.80
CA TRP A 196 33.96 5.09 0.76
C TRP A 196 34.64 5.88 1.88
N SER A 197 35.43 6.86 1.52
CA SER A 197 36.29 7.60 2.44
C SER A 197 36.71 8.93 1.81
N ARG A 198 37.58 9.69 2.52
CA ARG A 198 38.18 10.87 1.91
C ARG A 198 39.06 10.55 0.72
N ASN A 199 39.61 9.35 0.67
CA ASN A 199 40.51 8.91 -0.39
C ASN A 199 39.80 8.19 -1.56
N CYS A 200 38.57 7.72 -1.36
CA CYS A 200 37.71 7.11 -2.41
C CYS A 200 36.34 7.76 -2.36
N LYS A 201 36.04 8.58 -3.34
CA LYS A 201 34.83 9.41 -3.39
C LYS A 201 33.99 9.06 -4.62
N ALA A 202 32.70 9.32 -4.52
CA ALA A 202 31.81 9.38 -5.66
C ALA A 202 32.00 10.70 -6.41
N VAL A 203 32.26 10.62 -7.70
CA VAL A 203 32.21 11.80 -8.59
C VAL A 203 30.91 11.75 -9.34
N GLU A 204 30.05 12.70 -9.06
CA GLU A 204 28.73 12.76 -9.69
C GLU A 204 28.86 13.00 -11.20
N TYR A 205 28.00 12.34 -11.98
CA TYR A 205 28.05 12.30 -13.44
C TYR A 205 29.36 11.80 -14.05
N GLY A 206 30.32 11.34 -13.26
CA GLY A 206 31.62 10.89 -13.74
C GLY A 206 31.60 9.58 -14.54
N GLY A 207 30.52 8.83 -14.47
CA GLY A 207 30.31 7.62 -15.27
C GLY A 207 29.98 7.99 -16.71
N SER A 208 30.65 7.33 -17.67
CA SER A 208 30.47 7.59 -19.12
C SER A 208 29.89 6.40 -19.85
N ILE A 209 29.26 5.48 -19.11
CA ILE A 209 28.77 4.24 -19.68
C ILE A 209 27.38 4.34 -20.30
N ASP A 210 26.54 5.21 -19.81
CA ASP A 210 25.20 5.48 -20.35
C ASP A 210 24.79 6.96 -20.19
N VAL A 211 23.60 7.29 -20.69
CA VAL A 211 23.05 8.65 -20.74
C VAL A 211 22.85 9.30 -19.38
N MET A 212 22.86 8.53 -18.30
CA MET A 212 22.70 9.05 -16.94
C MET A 212 24.01 9.60 -16.33
N GLY A 213 25.11 9.50 -17.05
CA GLY A 213 26.33 10.25 -16.81
C GLY A 213 26.35 11.56 -17.58
N ASN A 214 27.51 12.24 -17.58
CA ASN A 214 27.70 13.51 -18.31
C ASN A 214 28.33 13.27 -19.69
N VAL A 215 27.81 12.28 -20.44
CA VAL A 215 28.31 11.93 -21.78
C VAL A 215 27.15 11.72 -22.73
N ASP A 216 27.17 12.44 -23.82
CA ASP A 216 26.27 12.21 -24.95
C ASP A 216 26.74 10.97 -25.75
N THR A 217 26.28 9.82 -25.34
CA THR A 217 26.69 8.51 -25.84
C THR A 217 25.55 7.77 -26.51
N ASP A 218 25.91 6.86 -27.45
CA ASP A 218 24.98 5.91 -28.04
C ASP A 218 24.92 4.58 -27.29
N SER A 219 25.63 4.49 -26.18
CA SER A 219 25.74 3.31 -25.39
C SER A 219 24.39 2.89 -24.81
N PRO A 220 24.03 1.61 -24.83
CA PRO A 220 22.88 1.08 -24.13
C PRO A 220 22.92 1.46 -22.65
N LEU A 221 21.76 1.54 -22.01
CA LEU A 221 21.67 1.69 -20.56
C LEU A 221 22.47 0.58 -19.86
N SER A 222 23.04 0.88 -18.70
CA SER A 222 23.58 -0.17 -17.83
C SER A 222 22.49 -1.19 -17.50
N THR A 223 22.87 -2.46 -17.34
CA THR A 223 21.89 -3.48 -16.94
C THR A 223 21.27 -3.20 -15.60
N TYR A 224 21.91 -2.41 -14.73
CA TYR A 224 21.33 -1.90 -13.49
C TYR A 224 20.19 -0.92 -13.76
N HIS A 225 20.38 0.05 -14.67
CA HIS A 225 19.32 0.95 -15.08
C HIS A 225 18.22 0.21 -15.87
N GLN A 226 18.58 -0.77 -16.68
CA GLN A 226 17.61 -1.64 -17.35
C GLN A 226 16.75 -2.42 -16.33
N TRP A 227 17.37 -2.92 -15.25
CA TRP A 227 16.62 -3.57 -14.17
C TRP A 227 15.63 -2.60 -13.51
N ARG A 228 16.03 -1.37 -13.23
CA ARG A 228 15.17 -0.37 -12.62
C ARG A 228 13.94 0.00 -13.46
N ILE A 229 14.03 -0.05 -14.76
CA ILE A 229 12.90 0.23 -15.68
C ILE A 229 12.20 -1.03 -16.20
N GLY A 230 12.53 -2.20 -15.66
CA GLY A 230 11.87 -3.45 -15.99
C GLY A 230 12.34 -4.14 -17.29
N LEU A 231 13.45 -3.71 -17.88
CA LEU A 231 14.05 -4.32 -19.08
C LEU A 231 14.99 -5.49 -18.75
N LEU A 232 15.38 -5.67 -17.52
CA LEU A 232 16.16 -6.81 -17.04
C LEU A 232 15.30 -7.62 -16.08
N ASN A 233 15.08 -8.90 -16.39
CA ASN A 233 14.32 -9.80 -15.54
C ASN A 233 15.20 -10.39 -14.44
N GLU A 234 14.59 -10.80 -13.32
CA GLU A 234 15.32 -11.47 -12.23
C GLU A 234 16.10 -12.72 -12.69
N SER A 235 15.55 -13.46 -13.64
CA SER A 235 16.20 -14.64 -14.22
C SER A 235 17.46 -14.34 -15.04
N GLU A 236 17.66 -13.08 -15.44
CA GLU A 236 18.83 -12.60 -16.17
C GLU A 236 19.93 -12.06 -15.24
N VAL A 237 19.69 -12.07 -13.90
CA VAL A 237 20.67 -11.65 -12.89
C VAL A 237 21.12 -12.85 -12.08
N LYS A 238 22.39 -13.06 -12.00
CA LYS A 238 23.01 -14.09 -11.18
C LYS A 238 23.65 -13.47 -9.94
N GLN A 239 23.28 -13.95 -8.76
CA GLN A 239 24.03 -13.65 -7.54
C GLN A 239 25.17 -14.66 -7.39
N SER A 240 26.38 -14.20 -7.09
CA SER A 240 27.53 -15.06 -6.90
C SER A 240 28.09 -14.97 -5.49
N TRP A 241 28.15 -16.12 -4.82
CA TRP A 241 28.59 -16.26 -3.45
C TRP A 241 29.75 -17.28 -3.28
N VAL A 242 30.07 -17.99 -4.31
CA VAL A 242 31.06 -19.09 -4.33
C VAL A 242 32.06 -18.93 -5.45
N ASN A 243 33.10 -19.78 -5.49
CA ASN A 243 33.99 -19.87 -6.60
C ASN A 243 33.29 -20.52 -7.80
N GLU A 244 33.13 -19.76 -8.85
CA GLU A 244 32.43 -20.25 -10.05
C GLU A 244 32.89 -19.51 -11.32
N VAL A 245 32.53 -20.07 -12.47
CA VAL A 245 32.62 -19.39 -13.78
C VAL A 245 31.21 -19.14 -14.29
N ILE A 246 30.92 -17.88 -14.59
CA ILE A 246 29.63 -17.47 -15.10
C ILE A 246 29.79 -16.97 -16.52
N GLU A 247 28.96 -17.45 -17.42
CA GLU A 247 28.82 -16.89 -18.75
C GLU A 247 27.87 -15.71 -18.72
N LEU A 248 28.41 -14.51 -18.96
CA LEU A 248 27.66 -13.28 -19.10
C LEU A 248 27.23 -13.04 -20.53
N THR A 249 25.97 -12.82 -20.79
CA THR A 249 25.44 -12.28 -22.03
C THR A 249 25.64 -10.77 -22.06
N ALA A 250 25.91 -10.19 -23.20
CA ALA A 250 26.11 -8.75 -23.35
C ALA A 250 24.89 -7.95 -22.91
N SER A 251 25.15 -6.76 -22.38
CA SER A 251 24.13 -5.89 -21.75
C SER A 251 22.98 -5.49 -22.69
N ASP A 252 23.22 -5.52 -24.00
CA ASP A 252 22.26 -5.20 -25.06
C ASP A 252 21.64 -6.43 -25.74
N VAL A 253 21.87 -7.64 -25.21
CA VAL A 253 21.35 -8.90 -25.75
C VAL A 253 20.39 -9.54 -24.79
N ARG A 254 19.19 -9.91 -25.24
CA ARG A 254 18.15 -10.53 -24.42
C ARG A 254 18.48 -11.99 -24.10
N GLY A 255 18.18 -12.39 -22.87
CA GLY A 255 18.30 -13.77 -22.39
C GLY A 255 19.68 -14.12 -21.82
N GLY A 256 19.76 -15.27 -21.19
CA GLY A 256 20.96 -15.68 -20.45
C GLY A 256 21.19 -14.83 -19.18
N THR A 257 22.39 -14.94 -18.61
CA THR A 257 22.78 -14.07 -17.49
C THR A 257 23.36 -12.78 -18.04
N ARG A 258 22.72 -11.66 -17.80
CA ARG A 258 23.13 -10.33 -18.31
C ARG A 258 23.81 -9.49 -17.25
N ALA A 259 23.60 -9.83 -15.99
CA ALA A 259 24.26 -9.17 -14.88
C ALA A 259 24.67 -10.16 -13.80
N ILE A 260 25.74 -9.84 -13.09
CA ILE A 260 26.14 -10.55 -11.87
C ILE A 260 26.12 -9.56 -10.72
N PHE A 261 25.43 -9.92 -9.64
CA PHE A 261 25.50 -9.21 -8.38
C PHE A 261 26.45 -9.93 -7.44
N ILE A 262 27.38 -9.19 -6.85
CA ILE A 262 28.34 -9.68 -5.88
C ILE A 262 28.33 -8.80 -4.66
N ARG A 263 28.39 -9.41 -3.48
CA ARG A 263 28.66 -8.73 -2.25
C ARG A 263 30.05 -9.09 -1.70
N ASP A 264 30.72 -8.10 -1.16
CA ASP A 264 32.02 -8.25 -0.51
C ASP A 264 32.06 -7.39 0.77
N GLY A 265 31.73 -8.02 1.89
CA GLY A 265 31.49 -7.33 3.16
C GLY A 265 30.34 -6.30 3.06
N SER A 266 30.64 -5.05 3.35
CA SER A 266 29.69 -3.94 3.23
C SER A 266 29.51 -3.39 1.82
N SER A 267 30.33 -3.84 0.87
CA SER A 267 30.32 -3.36 -0.52
C SER A 267 29.47 -4.27 -1.40
N ALA A 268 28.75 -3.67 -2.33
CA ALA A 268 27.93 -4.37 -3.30
C ALA A 268 28.36 -3.98 -4.72
N TYR A 269 28.52 -4.97 -5.57
CA TYR A 269 28.99 -4.79 -6.93
C TYR A 269 28.00 -5.35 -7.92
N TRP A 270 27.87 -4.63 -9.04
CA TRP A 270 27.11 -5.04 -10.19
C TRP A 270 28.03 -5.15 -11.38
N LEU A 271 28.00 -6.30 -12.08
CA LEU A 271 28.88 -6.60 -13.18
C LEU A 271 28.05 -6.83 -14.43
N GLU A 272 28.51 -6.30 -15.55
CA GLU A 272 27.89 -6.52 -16.86
C GLU A 272 28.94 -6.61 -17.97
N TYR A 273 28.59 -7.31 -19.04
CA TYR A 273 29.46 -7.40 -20.21
C TYR A 273 29.07 -6.33 -21.26
N ARG A 274 30.05 -5.51 -21.63
CA ARG A 274 29.99 -4.57 -22.75
C ARG A 274 30.72 -5.17 -23.95
N ARG A 275 29.94 -5.61 -24.95
CA ARG A 275 30.52 -6.20 -26.17
C ARG A 275 31.10 -5.14 -27.10
N PRO A 276 31.95 -5.54 -28.10
CA PRO A 276 32.44 -4.62 -29.10
C PRO A 276 31.28 -3.96 -29.89
N GLN A 277 31.30 -2.67 -29.97
CA GLN A 277 30.40 -1.85 -30.81
C GLN A 277 31.20 -0.67 -31.36
N ALA A 278 30.85 -0.19 -32.54
CA ALA A 278 31.46 0.99 -33.10
C ALA A 278 31.16 2.23 -32.28
N GLU A 279 32.12 3.12 -32.14
CA GLU A 279 31.94 4.47 -31.59
C GLU A 279 31.54 4.57 -30.11
N LEU A 280 31.86 3.55 -29.31
CA LEU A 280 31.61 3.63 -27.87
C LEU A 280 32.75 4.34 -27.12
N PRO A 281 32.44 5.05 -26.01
CA PRO A 281 33.42 5.77 -25.22
C PRO A 281 34.28 4.86 -24.33
N TYR A 282 34.05 3.54 -24.35
CA TYR A 282 34.74 2.55 -23.54
C TYR A 282 35.26 1.39 -24.40
N LYS A 283 36.28 0.66 -23.92
CA LYS A 283 36.72 -0.59 -24.54
C LYS A 283 35.78 -1.74 -24.18
N PRO A 284 35.65 -2.76 -25.07
CA PRO A 284 34.88 -3.95 -24.75
C PRO A 284 35.46 -4.69 -23.52
N GLY A 285 34.57 -5.25 -22.68
CA GLY A 285 34.98 -5.97 -21.49
C GLY A 285 33.93 -5.99 -20.38
N LEU A 286 34.36 -6.42 -19.21
CA LEU A 286 33.53 -6.45 -18.01
C LEU A 286 33.49 -5.05 -17.35
N ALA A 287 32.32 -4.42 -17.32
CA ALA A 287 32.10 -3.23 -16.54
C ALA A 287 31.77 -3.61 -15.09
N ILE A 288 32.34 -2.88 -14.15
CA ILE A 288 32.20 -3.11 -12.72
C ILE A 288 31.68 -1.84 -12.07
N PHE A 289 30.57 -1.95 -11.35
CA PHE A 289 29.93 -0.83 -10.65
C PHE A 289 29.78 -1.16 -9.17
N ARG A 290 29.85 -0.14 -8.35
CA ARG A 290 29.38 -0.15 -6.97
C ARG A 290 27.88 0.20 -6.96
N THR A 291 27.11 -0.42 -6.11
CA THR A 291 25.69 -0.12 -5.87
C THR A 291 25.41 0.21 -4.42
N ASP A 292 26.36 0.03 -3.52
CA ASP A 292 26.32 0.53 -2.14
C ASP A 292 26.57 2.04 -2.14
N PRO A 293 25.65 2.86 -1.55
CA PRO A 293 25.75 4.32 -1.62
C PRO A 293 26.87 4.84 -0.71
N PRO A 294 27.59 5.88 -1.15
CA PRO A 294 28.50 6.61 -0.26
C PRO A 294 27.73 7.41 0.79
N SER A 295 28.40 7.73 1.90
CA SER A 295 27.89 8.79 2.76
C SER A 295 27.90 10.13 1.99
N PRO A 296 26.94 11.03 2.20
CA PRO A 296 26.92 12.34 1.54
C PRO A 296 28.23 13.13 1.64
N THR A 297 29.01 12.88 2.68
CA THR A 297 30.33 13.52 2.88
C THR A 297 31.41 13.06 1.90
N PHE A 298 31.18 11.98 1.17
CA PHE A 298 32.10 11.38 0.22
C PHE A 298 31.63 11.50 -1.23
N ILE A 299 30.74 12.44 -1.49
CA ILE A 299 30.27 12.76 -2.82
C ILE A 299 30.90 14.08 -3.27
N ASP A 300 31.67 14.03 -4.34
CA ASP A 300 32.13 15.21 -5.07
C ASP A 300 31.05 15.59 -6.07
N SER A 301 30.19 16.54 -5.71
CA SER A 301 29.19 17.11 -6.61
C SER A 301 29.31 18.63 -6.64
N PRO A 302 29.21 19.25 -7.80
CA PRO A 302 29.12 20.71 -7.92
C PRO A 302 27.81 21.25 -7.32
N ASN A 303 26.77 20.43 -7.22
CA ASN A 303 25.48 20.79 -6.65
C ASN A 303 25.11 19.85 -5.48
N PRO A 304 25.18 20.32 -4.23
CA PRO A 304 24.86 19.50 -3.06
C PRO A 304 23.39 19.05 -3.00
N ASP A 305 22.47 19.67 -3.76
CA ASP A 305 21.05 19.32 -3.77
C ASP A 305 20.72 18.14 -4.70
N ASP A 306 21.64 17.80 -5.62
CA ASP A 306 21.46 16.68 -6.55
C ASP A 306 21.88 15.32 -5.97
N ARG A 307 22.20 15.27 -4.68
CA ARG A 307 22.60 14.04 -4.01
C ARG A 307 21.42 13.11 -3.85
N ILE A 308 21.23 12.22 -4.83
CA ILE A 308 20.21 11.17 -4.75
C ILE A 308 20.74 10.10 -3.80
N GLY A 309 20.22 10.09 -2.59
CA GLY A 309 20.56 9.11 -1.57
C GLY A 309 19.99 7.74 -1.83
N ALA A 310 20.30 6.79 -0.96
CA ALA A 310 19.66 5.49 -0.94
C ALA A 310 18.13 5.64 -0.82
N GLU A 311 17.37 4.86 -1.58
CA GLU A 311 15.94 4.72 -1.38
C GLU A 311 15.70 3.83 -0.14
N PRO A 312 15.30 4.38 1.01
CA PRO A 312 15.25 3.60 2.26
C PRO A 312 14.30 2.42 2.20
N SER A 313 13.26 2.53 1.37
CA SER A 313 12.23 1.49 1.24
C SER A 313 12.71 0.26 0.48
N LEU A 314 13.71 0.41 -0.39
CA LEU A 314 14.23 -0.69 -1.21
C LEU A 314 15.64 -1.14 -0.78
N GLY A 315 16.33 -0.38 0.07
CA GLY A 315 17.72 -0.64 0.46
C GLY A 315 18.70 -0.62 -0.69
N VAL A 316 18.34 0.02 -1.81
CA VAL A 316 19.17 0.19 -3.02
C VAL A 316 19.27 1.66 -3.35
N SER A 317 20.37 2.05 -3.98
CA SER A 317 20.49 3.37 -4.58
C SER A 317 19.83 3.41 -5.97
N ALA A 318 19.31 4.57 -6.35
CA ALA A 318 18.97 4.83 -7.75
C ALA A 318 20.23 5.02 -8.60
N ASP A 319 21.32 5.44 -7.99
CA ASP A 319 22.62 5.70 -8.59
C ASP A 319 23.48 4.44 -8.68
N LEU A 320 24.44 4.46 -9.59
CA LEU A 320 25.53 3.50 -9.65
C LEU A 320 26.87 4.25 -9.81
N TRP A 321 27.95 3.60 -9.34
CA TRP A 321 29.28 4.18 -9.35
C TRP A 321 30.23 3.23 -10.10
N MET A 322 30.61 3.63 -11.31
CA MET A 322 31.49 2.85 -12.15
C MET A 322 32.91 2.87 -11.59
N LEU A 323 33.61 1.74 -11.62
CA LEU A 323 35.04 1.69 -11.37
C LEU A 323 35.80 2.08 -12.64
N ASN A 324 36.71 3.04 -12.52
CA ASN A 324 37.67 3.30 -13.57
C ASN A 324 38.88 2.37 -13.38
N LEU A 325 38.97 1.36 -14.23
CA LEU A 325 40.03 0.38 -14.18
C LEU A 325 41.38 0.91 -14.68
N ASP A 326 41.39 2.13 -15.22
CA ASP A 326 42.57 2.91 -15.56
C ASP A 326 42.61 4.22 -14.78
N SER A 327 43.13 4.14 -13.56
CA SER A 327 43.09 5.23 -12.55
C SER A 327 43.81 6.50 -12.95
N HIS A 328 44.60 6.45 -14.00
CA HIS A 328 45.41 7.60 -14.43
C HIS A 328 44.71 8.49 -15.48
N PHE A 329 43.55 8.06 -15.99
CA PHE A 329 42.87 8.75 -17.08
C PHE A 329 41.54 9.37 -16.60
N TYR A 330 41.63 10.63 -16.23
CA TYR A 330 40.46 11.49 -15.96
C TYR A 330 40.50 12.69 -16.89
N SER A 331 39.33 13.10 -17.38
CA SER A 331 39.17 14.37 -18.08
C SER A 331 39.38 15.57 -17.14
N SER A 332 39.54 16.77 -17.68
CA SER A 332 39.57 18.00 -16.90
C SER A 332 38.28 18.23 -16.07
N THR A 333 37.19 17.60 -16.44
CA THR A 333 35.90 17.61 -15.73
C THR A 333 35.76 16.48 -14.70
N GLY A 334 36.78 15.66 -14.47
CA GLY A 334 36.77 14.55 -13.52
C GLY A 334 36.16 13.25 -14.10
N GLN A 335 35.76 13.23 -15.36
CA GLN A 335 35.21 12.04 -16.01
C GLN A 335 36.29 11.00 -16.30
N ALA A 336 35.93 9.72 -16.16
CA ALA A 336 36.81 8.63 -16.54
C ALA A 336 37.03 8.60 -18.05
N THR A 337 38.28 8.43 -18.42
CA THR A 337 38.70 8.20 -19.81
C THR A 337 39.54 6.92 -19.86
N GLY A 338 39.58 6.26 -20.98
CA GLY A 338 40.39 5.06 -21.15
C GLY A 338 39.66 3.75 -20.89
N SER A 339 40.23 2.81 -20.15
CA SER A 339 39.67 1.48 -19.91
C SER A 339 38.70 1.47 -18.75
N MET A 340 37.42 1.74 -19.01
CA MET A 340 36.34 1.67 -18.02
C MET A 340 35.86 0.22 -17.80
N THR A 341 36.35 -0.72 -18.56
CA THR A 341 36.02 -2.15 -18.50
C THR A 341 37.26 -2.96 -18.30
N LEU A 342 37.12 -4.12 -17.67
CA LEU A 342 38.17 -5.15 -17.61
C LEU A 342 38.19 -5.92 -18.93
N PRO A 343 39.26 -5.81 -19.75
CA PRO A 343 39.36 -6.51 -21.02
C PRO A 343 39.40 -8.01 -20.82
N THR A 344 39.18 -8.78 -21.88
CA THR A 344 39.33 -10.25 -21.91
C THR A 344 40.74 -10.68 -21.49
N SER A 345 40.83 -11.81 -20.78
CA SER A 345 42.06 -12.38 -20.26
C SER A 345 42.81 -11.47 -19.27
N LYS A 346 42.07 -10.69 -18.51
CA LYS A 346 42.59 -9.87 -17.43
C LYS A 346 41.90 -10.22 -16.10
N SER A 347 42.57 -9.92 -15.01
CA SER A 347 42.04 -10.11 -13.67
C SER A 347 42.03 -8.79 -12.91
N PHE A 348 41.08 -8.65 -11.96
CA PHE A 348 40.94 -7.53 -11.07
C PHE A 348 40.52 -8.02 -9.69
N SER A 349 41.27 -7.65 -8.66
CA SER A 349 40.91 -7.93 -7.29
C SER A 349 40.16 -6.74 -6.67
N LEU A 350 39.02 -7.00 -6.07
CA LEU A 350 38.29 -5.99 -5.32
C LEU A 350 39.10 -5.53 -4.10
N TYR A 351 38.83 -4.36 -3.58
CA TYR A 351 39.68 -3.73 -2.59
C TYR A 351 39.87 -4.52 -1.29
N SER A 352 38.92 -5.37 -0.92
CA SER A 352 39.06 -6.24 0.24
C SER A 352 40.18 -7.26 0.12
N GLY A 353 40.56 -7.61 -1.12
CA GLY A 353 41.48 -8.70 -1.45
C GLY A 353 40.88 -10.11 -1.29
N ASN A 354 39.62 -10.21 -0.90
CA ASN A 354 38.93 -11.49 -0.72
C ASN A 354 38.29 -12.03 -1.99
N LEU A 355 38.18 -11.18 -3.01
CA LEU A 355 37.49 -11.53 -4.24
C LEU A 355 38.24 -11.04 -5.46
N THR A 356 38.48 -11.93 -6.41
CA THR A 356 39.13 -11.66 -7.68
C THR A 356 38.22 -12.06 -8.83
N LEU A 357 38.08 -11.15 -9.78
CA LEU A 357 37.37 -11.34 -11.03
C LEU A 357 38.39 -11.59 -12.15
N GLU A 358 38.20 -12.62 -12.97
CA GLU A 358 39.02 -12.90 -14.13
C GLU A 358 38.10 -13.08 -15.34
N THR A 359 38.36 -12.33 -16.39
CA THR A 359 37.65 -12.47 -17.67
C THR A 359 38.35 -13.52 -18.54
N LEU A 360 37.59 -14.46 -19.05
CA LEU A 360 38.09 -15.54 -19.88
C LEU A 360 37.64 -15.34 -21.33
N PRO A 361 38.42 -15.86 -22.31
CA PRO A 361 38.05 -15.76 -23.71
C PRO A 361 36.72 -16.45 -24.02
N SER A 362 35.95 -15.85 -24.93
CA SER A 362 34.75 -16.44 -25.51
C SER A 362 34.89 -16.41 -27.04
N THR A 363 34.37 -17.41 -27.71
CA THR A 363 34.27 -17.45 -29.18
C THR A 363 33.02 -16.68 -29.69
N ASP A 364 32.09 -16.39 -28.84
CA ASP A 364 30.89 -15.61 -29.13
C ASP A 364 31.09 -14.19 -28.61
N ASP A 365 31.02 -13.19 -29.49
CA ASP A 365 31.20 -11.76 -29.16
C ASP A 365 30.05 -11.21 -28.30
N LYS A 366 28.94 -11.94 -28.22
CA LYS A 366 27.81 -11.62 -27.35
C LYS A 366 27.97 -12.17 -25.93
N LYS A 367 29.05 -12.90 -25.65
CA LYS A 367 29.24 -13.57 -24.37
C LYS A 367 30.64 -13.34 -23.82
N LEU A 368 30.72 -13.28 -22.51
CA LEU A 368 32.00 -13.21 -21.78
C LEU A 368 31.92 -14.19 -20.62
N GLN A 369 32.95 -15.01 -20.44
CA GLN A 369 33.06 -15.82 -19.24
C GLN A 369 33.79 -15.03 -18.15
N VAL A 370 33.20 -15.01 -16.97
CA VAL A 370 33.75 -14.37 -15.77
C VAL A 370 33.96 -15.42 -14.70
N LYS A 371 35.24 -15.65 -14.38
CA LYS A 371 35.61 -16.49 -13.24
C LYS A 371 35.69 -15.63 -12.00
N ILE A 372 34.95 -16.04 -11.00
CA ILE A 372 34.91 -15.43 -9.69
C ILE A 372 35.67 -16.31 -8.72
N SER A 373 36.74 -15.79 -8.16
CA SER A 373 37.52 -16.45 -7.13
C SER A 373 37.38 -15.70 -5.84
N ARG A 374 36.83 -16.38 -4.85
CA ARG A 374 36.55 -15.84 -3.53
C ARG A 374 37.33 -16.59 -2.48
N LYS A 375 37.87 -15.89 -1.49
CA LYS A 375 38.46 -16.53 -0.33
C LYS A 375 37.38 -17.38 0.35
N VAL A 376 37.75 -18.62 0.67
CA VAL A 376 36.84 -19.57 1.33
C VAL A 376 36.41 -19.00 2.66
N ASP A 377 35.11 -18.93 2.84
CA ASP A 377 34.53 -18.61 4.14
C ASP A 377 34.50 -19.88 4.99
N SER A 378 35.10 -19.81 6.16
CA SER A 378 35.11 -20.89 7.17
C SER A 378 34.39 -20.48 8.45
N THR A 379 33.74 -19.32 8.45
CA THR A 379 33.04 -18.77 9.60
C THR A 379 31.60 -19.25 9.59
N PRO A 380 31.12 -19.95 10.61
CA PRO A 380 29.72 -20.32 10.70
C PRO A 380 28.81 -19.07 10.78
N PRO A 381 27.63 -19.13 10.15
CA PRO A 381 26.64 -18.08 10.33
C PRO A 381 26.32 -17.82 11.79
N PRO A 382 25.89 -16.63 12.16
CA PRO A 382 25.43 -16.34 13.50
C PRO A 382 24.30 -17.29 13.93
N LYS A 383 24.17 -17.52 15.21
CA LYS A 383 23.09 -18.33 15.78
C LYS A 383 21.74 -17.64 15.48
N PRO A 384 20.76 -18.33 14.87
CA PRO A 384 19.45 -17.76 14.61
C PRO A 384 18.71 -17.37 15.89
N GLU A 385 17.99 -16.26 15.86
CA GLU A 385 17.10 -15.82 16.91
C GLU A 385 15.67 -15.79 16.38
N PHE A 386 14.73 -16.23 17.20
CA PHE A 386 13.33 -16.07 16.90
C PHE A 386 12.90 -14.60 17.05
N SER A 387 11.94 -14.17 16.25
CA SER A 387 11.20 -12.95 16.50
C SER A 387 10.43 -13.08 17.82
N GLU A 388 9.58 -12.18 18.19
CA GLU A 388 8.85 -12.25 19.45
C GLU A 388 8.21 -13.63 19.71
N LYS A 389 8.04 -13.98 20.99
CA LYS A 389 7.40 -15.22 21.42
C LYS A 389 6.05 -15.38 20.72
N GLN A 390 5.93 -16.40 19.92
CA GLN A 390 4.71 -16.69 19.17
C GLN A 390 3.98 -17.86 19.81
N THR A 391 2.71 -17.68 20.08
CA THR A 391 1.87 -18.70 20.69
C THR A 391 1.32 -19.68 19.67
N TRP A 392 0.89 -19.20 18.52
CA TRP A 392 0.35 -20.03 17.43
C TRP A 392 0.96 -19.62 16.09
N GLN A 393 1.28 -20.63 15.27
CA GLN A 393 1.89 -20.42 13.98
C GLN A 393 1.05 -21.04 12.87
N SER A 394 0.91 -20.32 11.78
CA SER A 394 0.42 -20.93 10.56
C SER A 394 1.53 -21.72 9.87
N PRO A 395 1.16 -22.61 8.91
CA PRO A 395 2.14 -23.40 8.18
C PRO A 395 3.25 -22.60 7.49
N ASP A 396 3.02 -21.31 7.21
CA ASP A 396 3.91 -20.44 6.43
C ASP A 396 4.37 -19.20 7.22
N ALA A 397 4.37 -19.22 8.52
CA ALA A 397 4.73 -18.06 9.33
C ALA A 397 6.24 -17.81 9.34
N SER A 398 6.64 -16.55 9.22
CA SER A 398 8.02 -16.13 9.48
C SER A 398 8.25 -16.07 10.97
N ILE A 399 9.18 -16.86 11.45
CA ILE A 399 9.45 -16.98 12.89
C ILE A 399 10.82 -16.44 13.29
N LEU A 400 11.67 -16.07 12.31
CA LEU A 400 13.00 -15.56 12.59
C LEU A 400 13.01 -14.04 12.69
N LYS A 401 13.85 -13.53 13.60
CA LYS A 401 14.08 -12.11 13.80
C LYS A 401 14.58 -11.46 12.49
N GLN A 402 14.08 -10.27 12.19
CA GLN A 402 14.58 -9.50 11.05
C GLN A 402 16.06 -9.14 11.24
N GLY A 403 16.78 -9.01 10.12
CA GLY A 403 18.19 -8.62 10.12
C GLY A 403 19.18 -9.76 10.38
N TYR A 404 18.70 -11.00 10.45
CA TYR A 404 19.59 -12.15 10.50
C TYR A 404 20.29 -12.35 9.14
N ASN A 405 21.58 -12.27 9.11
CA ASN A 405 22.41 -12.44 7.92
C ASN A 405 23.78 -13.04 8.26
N ASP A 406 24.45 -13.50 7.25
CA ASP A 406 25.87 -13.80 7.26
C ASP A 406 26.60 -12.68 6.53
N LEU A 407 27.63 -12.11 7.15
CA LEU A 407 28.35 -10.97 6.57
C LEU A 407 29.40 -11.42 5.55
N GLU A 408 29.89 -12.64 5.67
CA GLU A 408 30.94 -13.20 4.86
C GLU A 408 30.40 -13.94 3.62
N SER A 409 29.21 -14.55 3.77
CA SER A 409 28.57 -15.31 2.70
C SER A 409 27.05 -15.24 2.79
N ALA A 410 26.35 -15.88 1.87
CA ALA A 410 24.89 -15.96 1.94
C ALA A 410 24.43 -17.20 2.72
N ILE A 411 23.28 -17.09 3.35
CA ILE A 411 22.61 -18.25 3.91
C ILE A 411 22.01 -19.06 2.75
N ASP A 412 22.40 -20.33 2.65
CA ASP A 412 21.88 -21.27 1.64
C ASP A 412 20.48 -21.77 2.08
N PHE A 413 20.38 -22.24 3.32
CA PHE A 413 19.11 -22.70 3.87
C PHE A 413 19.07 -22.67 5.39
N PHE A 414 17.86 -22.79 5.92
CA PHE A 414 17.64 -23.05 7.34
C PHE A 414 17.22 -24.50 7.54
N GLU A 415 17.72 -25.10 8.59
CA GLU A 415 17.33 -26.42 9.04
C GLU A 415 16.55 -26.25 10.35
N ALA A 416 15.42 -26.92 10.46
CA ALA A 416 14.61 -26.92 11.66
C ALA A 416 14.56 -28.29 12.26
N ARG A 417 14.54 -28.38 13.61
CA ARG A 417 14.19 -29.59 14.34
C ARG A 417 13.05 -29.32 15.29
N VAL A 418 12.18 -30.30 15.40
CA VAL A 418 11.01 -30.26 16.25
C VAL A 418 11.10 -31.42 17.22
N ASP A 419 11.02 -31.14 18.51
CA ASP A 419 11.16 -32.13 19.59
C ASP A 419 12.42 -32.97 19.40
N GLY A 420 13.52 -32.32 19.00
CA GLY A 420 14.82 -32.96 18.76
C GLY A 420 14.95 -33.72 17.42
N ARG A 421 13.90 -33.83 16.63
CA ARG A 421 13.94 -34.47 15.30
C ARG A 421 14.10 -33.42 14.21
N VAL A 422 15.12 -33.56 13.37
CA VAL A 422 15.32 -32.69 12.20
C VAL A 422 14.19 -32.90 11.22
N LEU A 423 13.58 -31.80 10.79
CA LEU A 423 12.54 -31.84 9.77
C LEU A 423 13.18 -32.10 8.38
N PRO A 424 12.55 -32.95 7.56
CA PRO A 424 13.10 -33.25 6.22
C PRO A 424 13.00 -32.07 5.24
N ALA A 425 12.22 -31.05 5.55
CA ALA A 425 12.00 -29.91 4.66
C ALA A 425 13.08 -28.84 4.88
N LYS A 426 13.85 -28.58 3.85
CA LYS A 426 14.69 -27.39 3.76
C LYS A 426 13.79 -26.16 3.67
N ILE A 427 14.07 -25.20 4.53
CA ILE A 427 13.38 -23.91 4.50
C ILE A 427 14.02 -23.09 3.39
N ILE A 428 13.32 -22.93 2.30
CA ILE A 428 13.77 -22.07 1.20
C ILE A 428 12.99 -20.78 1.28
N SER A 429 13.65 -19.68 1.65
CA SER A 429 13.11 -18.38 1.39
C SER A 429 13.28 -18.08 -0.10
N LYS A 430 12.21 -18.14 -0.87
CA LYS A 430 12.19 -17.51 -2.20
C LYS A 430 11.92 -16.04 -1.99
N SER A 431 12.95 -15.24 -2.13
CA SER A 431 12.81 -13.80 -2.22
C SER A 431 12.72 -13.40 -3.69
N SER A 432 11.90 -12.41 -3.98
CA SER A 432 12.13 -11.60 -5.15
C SER A 432 13.52 -10.97 -5.03
N PHE A 433 14.28 -11.02 -6.11
CA PHE A 433 15.59 -10.41 -6.14
C PHE A 433 15.46 -8.90 -6.00
N VAL A 434 15.97 -8.38 -4.90
CA VAL A 434 16.21 -6.95 -4.74
C VAL A 434 17.70 -6.81 -4.45
N PRO A 435 18.49 -6.18 -5.32
CA PRO A 435 19.94 -6.04 -5.12
C PRO A 435 20.17 -5.01 -4.01
N THR A 436 20.00 -5.42 -2.76
CA THR A 436 20.27 -4.55 -1.62
C THR A 436 21.72 -4.69 -1.20
N TYR A 437 22.33 -3.57 -0.82
CA TYR A 437 23.66 -3.58 -0.21
C TYR A 437 23.62 -4.04 1.26
N LEU A 438 22.43 -4.10 1.88
CA LEU A 438 22.27 -4.50 3.27
C LEU A 438 22.07 -6.01 3.42
N ASP A 439 21.18 -6.61 2.66
CA ASP A 439 20.94 -8.05 2.65
C ASP A 439 20.09 -8.44 1.43
N PRO A 440 20.66 -9.04 0.40
CA PRO A 440 19.91 -9.47 -0.77
C PRO A 440 18.88 -10.59 -0.46
N PHE A 441 18.92 -11.18 0.74
CA PHE A 441 18.03 -12.28 1.17
C PHE A 441 17.06 -11.86 2.28
N ILE A 442 16.86 -10.58 2.53
CA ILE A 442 15.96 -10.08 3.61
C ILE A 442 14.54 -10.62 3.51
N SER A 443 14.14 -11.15 2.38
CA SER A 443 12.76 -11.52 2.21
C SER A 443 12.43 -12.89 2.80
N ARG A 444 11.56 -12.85 3.78
CA ARG A 444 10.68 -13.92 4.26
C ARG A 444 11.40 -15.23 4.61
N ARG A 445 12.08 -15.22 5.72
CA ARG A 445 12.58 -16.43 6.38
C ARG A 445 11.41 -17.15 7.04
N THR A 446 10.62 -17.85 6.23
CA THR A 446 9.50 -18.65 6.70
C THR A 446 9.95 -20.08 6.93
N ILE A 447 9.64 -20.63 8.10
CA ILE A 447 9.75 -22.05 8.35
C ILE A 447 8.43 -22.69 7.94
N GLN A 448 8.48 -23.55 6.94
CA GLN A 448 7.31 -24.33 6.53
C GLN A 448 7.15 -25.53 7.48
N VAL A 449 6.20 -25.43 8.36
CA VAL A 449 5.80 -26.51 9.27
C VAL A 449 4.51 -27.19 8.78
N LYS A 450 4.24 -27.11 7.50
CA LYS A 450 2.98 -27.55 6.87
C LYS A 450 2.63 -29.02 7.15
N ASP A 451 3.63 -29.84 7.41
CA ASP A 451 3.44 -31.27 7.61
C ASP A 451 3.30 -31.64 9.10
N LEU A 452 3.44 -30.66 10.01
CA LEU A 452 3.19 -30.90 11.44
C LEU A 452 1.68 -30.87 11.71
N PRO A 453 1.14 -31.85 12.43
CA PRO A 453 -0.23 -31.79 12.92
C PRO A 453 -0.47 -30.59 13.83
N GLU A 454 -1.72 -30.31 14.11
CA GLU A 454 -2.09 -29.37 15.16
C GLU A 454 -1.54 -29.82 16.52
N GLY A 455 -0.93 -28.89 17.25
CA GLY A 455 -0.30 -29.21 18.55
C GLY A 455 0.79 -28.22 18.96
N THR A 456 1.40 -28.51 20.11
CA THR A 456 2.52 -27.73 20.65
C THR A 456 3.82 -28.47 20.45
N TYR A 457 4.81 -27.78 19.94
CA TYR A 457 6.12 -28.32 19.59
C TYR A 457 7.24 -27.48 20.16
N SER A 458 8.38 -28.11 20.46
CA SER A 458 9.64 -27.44 20.76
C SER A 458 10.43 -27.31 19.46
N LEU A 459 10.58 -26.09 18.95
CA LEU A 459 11.23 -25.78 17.69
C LEU A 459 12.61 -25.17 17.93
N GLU A 460 13.62 -25.66 17.23
CA GLU A 460 14.93 -25.05 17.10
C GLU A 460 15.31 -24.95 15.65
N VAL A 461 16.09 -23.93 15.31
CA VAL A 461 16.51 -23.62 13.93
C VAL A 461 18.02 -23.41 13.90
N ARG A 462 18.67 -23.84 12.84
CA ARG A 462 20.02 -23.44 12.50
C ARG A 462 20.08 -23.05 11.03
N SER A 463 21.06 -22.28 10.66
CA SER A 463 21.34 -21.92 9.27
C SER A 463 22.58 -22.64 8.76
N GLN A 464 22.64 -22.81 7.45
CA GLN A 464 23.83 -23.19 6.72
C GLN A 464 24.09 -22.16 5.65
N ASP A 465 25.35 -21.72 5.54
CA ASP A 465 25.77 -20.85 4.46
C ASP A 465 26.03 -21.62 3.17
N VAL A 466 26.32 -20.89 2.10
CA VAL A 466 26.60 -21.46 0.78
C VAL A 466 27.94 -22.22 0.72
N TRP A 467 28.79 -22.09 1.75
CA TRP A 467 30.05 -22.82 1.89
C TRP A 467 29.93 -24.09 2.74
N GLY A 468 28.75 -24.31 3.33
CA GLY A 468 28.46 -25.50 4.15
C GLY A 468 28.73 -25.30 5.63
N ASN A 469 29.13 -24.11 6.09
CA ASN A 469 29.31 -23.86 7.50
C ASN A 469 27.94 -23.78 8.19
N GLN A 470 27.81 -24.41 9.34
CA GLN A 470 26.54 -24.48 10.07
C GLN A 470 26.59 -23.67 11.35
N SER A 471 25.57 -22.87 11.58
CA SER A 471 25.38 -22.17 12.84
C SER A 471 25.10 -23.14 14.00
N PRO A 472 25.32 -22.71 15.24
CA PRO A 472 24.71 -23.39 16.38
C PRO A 472 23.18 -23.35 16.25
N TRP A 473 22.52 -24.37 16.86
CA TRP A 473 21.07 -24.37 16.99
C TRP A 473 20.59 -23.17 17.80
N SER A 474 19.45 -22.58 17.42
CA SER A 474 18.79 -21.55 18.19
C SER A 474 18.44 -22.03 19.59
N LYS A 475 18.05 -21.12 20.47
CA LYS A 475 17.31 -21.49 21.66
C LYS A 475 15.99 -22.15 21.24
N ALA A 476 15.60 -23.21 21.95
CA ALA A 476 14.32 -23.85 21.73
C ALA A 476 13.16 -22.88 22.05
N GLU A 477 12.20 -22.76 21.13
CA GLU A 477 10.99 -21.99 21.33
C GLU A 477 9.75 -22.89 21.21
N SER A 478 8.76 -22.62 22.04
CA SER A 478 7.49 -23.32 21.98
C SER A 478 6.67 -22.76 20.84
N VAL A 479 6.38 -23.59 19.86
CA VAL A 479 5.58 -23.26 18.69
C VAL A 479 4.28 -24.05 18.75
N LEU A 480 3.19 -23.36 18.66
CA LEU A 480 1.85 -23.93 18.64
C LEU A 480 1.32 -23.87 17.19
N ILE A 481 0.96 -25.02 16.65
CA ILE A 481 0.39 -25.14 15.31
C ILE A 481 -1.13 -25.22 15.42
N ASP A 482 -1.81 -24.27 14.82
CA ASP A 482 -3.26 -24.23 14.72
C ASP A 482 -3.67 -24.15 13.24
N ARG A 483 -4.49 -25.09 12.80
CA ARG A 483 -5.02 -25.18 11.43
C ARG A 483 -6.53 -25.18 11.42
N SER A 484 -7.12 -25.17 12.60
CA SER A 484 -8.58 -25.18 12.72
C SER A 484 -9.15 -23.81 12.36
N TYR A 485 -10.39 -23.86 11.94
CA TYR A 485 -11.16 -22.65 11.72
C TYR A 485 -12.02 -22.35 12.94
N PRO A 486 -12.29 -21.07 13.25
CA PRO A 486 -13.20 -20.73 14.31
C PRO A 486 -14.55 -21.45 14.22
N LYS A 487 -15.05 -21.88 15.37
CA LYS A 487 -16.39 -22.46 15.47
C LYS A 487 -17.42 -21.34 15.57
N VAL A 488 -18.51 -21.50 14.84
CA VAL A 488 -19.60 -20.53 14.83
C VAL A 488 -20.91 -21.25 15.17
N ASP A 489 -21.33 -21.07 16.42
CA ASP A 489 -22.62 -21.52 16.96
C ASP A 489 -23.36 -20.28 17.51
N LEU A 490 -23.93 -19.51 16.60
CA LEU A 490 -24.42 -18.18 16.90
C LEU A 490 -25.62 -18.17 17.83
N GLY A 491 -25.53 -17.35 18.83
CA GLY A 491 -26.61 -16.99 19.73
C GLY A 491 -26.63 -15.49 20.02
N ILE A 492 -27.65 -15.07 20.72
CA ILE A 492 -27.78 -13.70 21.22
C ILE A 492 -27.30 -13.66 22.66
N ASN A 493 -26.29 -12.86 22.94
CA ASN A 493 -25.77 -12.67 24.30
C ASN A 493 -26.60 -11.64 25.07
N THR A 494 -26.69 -10.44 24.54
CA THR A 494 -27.43 -9.36 25.19
C THR A 494 -28.30 -8.60 24.20
N VAL A 495 -29.40 -8.09 24.70
CA VAL A 495 -30.25 -7.14 23.97
C VAL A 495 -30.49 -5.96 24.87
N THR A 496 -30.18 -4.77 24.39
CA THR A 496 -30.47 -3.52 25.08
C THR A 496 -31.36 -2.63 24.24
N PHE A 497 -32.17 -1.80 24.88
CA PHE A 497 -33.04 -0.86 24.19
C PHE A 497 -32.66 0.57 24.54
N GLN A 498 -32.42 1.37 23.51
CA GLN A 498 -32.09 2.78 23.67
C GLN A 498 -32.62 3.56 22.44
N ASN A 499 -33.30 4.69 22.69
CA ASN A 499 -33.77 5.59 21.62
C ASN A 499 -34.57 4.89 20.50
N ARG A 500 -35.49 3.99 20.86
CA ARG A 500 -36.29 3.17 19.92
C ARG A 500 -35.51 2.22 19.02
N LYS A 501 -34.27 1.96 19.37
CA LYS A 501 -33.41 0.96 18.71
C LYS A 501 -33.15 -0.19 19.65
N VAL A 502 -32.90 -1.35 19.08
CA VAL A 502 -32.45 -2.53 19.79
C VAL A 502 -31.00 -2.77 19.47
N LYS A 503 -30.17 -2.75 20.50
CA LYS A 503 -28.77 -3.16 20.38
C LYS A 503 -28.67 -4.65 20.74
N VAL A 504 -28.18 -5.44 19.79
CA VAL A 504 -28.00 -6.88 19.95
C VAL A 504 -26.53 -7.19 19.97
N SER A 505 -26.09 -7.96 20.96
CA SER A 505 -24.75 -8.53 21.03
C SER A 505 -24.83 -10.01 20.68
N LEU A 506 -24.04 -10.45 19.75
CA LEU A 506 -23.93 -11.86 19.35
C LEU A 506 -22.94 -12.61 20.25
N GLN A 507 -23.12 -13.91 20.32
CA GLN A 507 -22.19 -14.86 20.96
C GLN A 507 -22.12 -16.15 20.17
N GLY A 508 -21.25 -17.07 20.59
CA GLY A 508 -21.14 -18.39 19.95
C GLY A 508 -20.05 -18.45 18.88
N PHE A 509 -19.16 -17.46 18.92
CA PHE A 509 -17.90 -17.54 18.21
C PHE A 509 -16.85 -18.08 19.18
N SER A 510 -16.12 -19.09 18.78
CA SER A 510 -15.04 -19.67 19.60
C SER A 510 -13.94 -20.23 18.72
N ASP A 511 -12.76 -20.22 19.25
CA ASP A 511 -11.61 -20.91 18.72
C ASP A 511 -10.82 -21.52 19.88
N GLU A 512 -10.51 -22.81 19.79
CA GLU A 512 -9.81 -23.54 20.84
C GLU A 512 -8.29 -23.50 20.65
N GLY A 513 -7.85 -23.17 19.43
CA GLY A 513 -6.46 -23.11 19.06
C GLY A 513 -5.81 -21.77 19.41
N SER A 514 -5.61 -20.94 18.41
CA SER A 514 -4.98 -19.62 18.55
C SER A 514 -5.87 -18.59 19.26
N GLY A 515 -7.15 -18.92 19.44
CA GLY A 515 -8.16 -18.03 20.00
C GLY A 515 -8.72 -17.06 18.97
N LEU A 516 -9.85 -16.43 19.30
CA LEU A 516 -10.46 -15.42 18.43
C LEU A 516 -9.72 -14.09 18.54
N CYS A 517 -9.31 -13.56 17.40
CA CYS A 517 -8.73 -12.22 17.32
C CYS A 517 -9.68 -11.19 16.73
N ARG A 518 -10.62 -11.63 15.89
CA ARG A 518 -11.55 -10.68 15.29
C ARG A 518 -12.87 -11.36 14.92
N THR A 519 -13.97 -10.65 15.17
CA THR A 519 -15.27 -10.94 14.58
C THR A 519 -15.88 -9.63 14.07
N ALA A 520 -16.38 -9.62 12.86
CA ALA A 520 -16.95 -8.43 12.24
C ALA A 520 -18.28 -8.74 11.54
N LEU A 521 -19.19 -7.77 11.57
CA LEU A 521 -20.38 -7.71 10.75
C LEU A 521 -20.17 -6.65 9.66
N PHE A 522 -20.63 -6.98 8.46
CA PHE A 522 -20.51 -6.10 7.30
C PHE A 522 -21.89 -5.77 6.74
N ASN A 523 -22.06 -4.54 6.29
CA ASN A 523 -23.24 -4.13 5.56
C ASN A 523 -23.24 -4.72 4.12
N GLN A 524 -24.25 -4.38 3.34
CA GLN A 524 -24.37 -4.86 1.96
C GLN A 524 -23.22 -4.44 1.03
N ASP A 525 -22.52 -3.34 1.37
CA ASP A 525 -21.34 -2.87 0.62
C ASP A 525 -20.05 -3.59 1.04
N GLY A 526 -20.11 -4.46 2.05
CA GLY A 526 -18.95 -5.17 2.59
C GLY A 526 -18.09 -4.31 3.52
N VAL A 527 -18.65 -3.21 4.04
CA VAL A 527 -18.01 -2.34 5.01
C VAL A 527 -18.45 -2.73 6.41
N VAL A 528 -17.50 -2.75 7.35
CA VAL A 528 -17.78 -3.17 8.72
C VAL A 528 -18.81 -2.25 9.38
N THR A 529 -19.83 -2.84 9.98
CA THR A 529 -20.85 -2.15 10.79
C THR A 529 -20.60 -2.33 12.28
N SER A 530 -20.00 -3.43 12.65
CA SER A 530 -19.63 -3.75 14.03
C SER A 530 -18.47 -4.74 14.01
N SER A 531 -17.50 -4.53 14.88
CA SER A 531 -16.41 -5.47 15.10
C SER A 531 -16.12 -5.65 16.58
N ASP A 532 -15.67 -6.85 16.95
CA ASP A 532 -15.23 -7.19 18.29
C ASP A 532 -14.04 -8.15 18.16
N SER A 533 -12.97 -7.84 18.88
CA SER A 533 -11.79 -8.71 19.01
C SER A 533 -11.89 -9.66 20.20
N SER A 534 -13.00 -9.58 20.95
CA SER A 534 -13.24 -10.35 22.16
C SER A 534 -14.16 -11.55 21.92
N LYS A 535 -14.22 -12.44 22.89
CA LYS A 535 -15.11 -13.60 22.88
C LYS A 535 -16.61 -13.27 22.96
N SER A 536 -16.96 -12.01 23.26
CA SER A 536 -18.36 -11.57 23.38
C SER A 536 -19.10 -11.41 22.05
N GLY A 537 -18.36 -11.32 20.97
CA GLY A 537 -18.91 -11.10 19.62
C GLY A 537 -19.34 -9.65 19.35
N PRO A 538 -19.65 -9.33 18.10
CA PRO A 538 -20.00 -7.98 17.69
C PRO A 538 -21.41 -7.58 18.14
N THR A 539 -21.62 -6.27 18.25
CA THR A 539 -22.91 -5.67 18.54
C THR A 539 -23.44 -4.93 17.34
N PHE A 540 -24.74 -4.92 17.16
CA PHE A 540 -25.41 -4.14 16.13
C PHE A 540 -26.72 -3.52 16.64
N ASP A 541 -27.09 -2.37 16.06
CA ASP A 541 -28.34 -1.71 16.34
C ASP A 541 -29.31 -1.91 15.18
N PHE A 542 -30.57 -2.20 15.46
CA PHE A 542 -31.59 -2.24 14.44
C PHE A 542 -32.86 -1.56 14.87
N PRO A 543 -33.60 -0.93 13.94
CA PRO A 543 -34.92 -0.38 14.24
C PRO A 543 -35.92 -1.50 14.53
N LEU A 544 -36.81 -1.27 15.49
CA LEU A 544 -37.88 -2.21 15.79
C LEU A 544 -38.77 -2.47 14.56
N GLY A 545 -39.09 -3.76 14.33
CA GLY A 545 -39.99 -4.17 13.25
C GLY A 545 -39.32 -4.34 11.87
N GLN A 546 -38.02 -4.22 11.80
CA GLN A 546 -37.28 -4.44 10.55
C GLN A 546 -36.44 -5.72 10.59
N LYS A 547 -36.19 -6.30 9.40
CA LYS A 547 -35.23 -7.39 9.24
C LYS A 547 -33.83 -6.78 9.13
N PHE A 548 -32.91 -7.28 9.93
CA PHE A 548 -31.48 -7.01 9.76
C PHE A 548 -30.86 -8.11 8.91
N SER A 549 -30.07 -7.73 7.94
CA SER A 549 -29.23 -8.64 7.14
C SER A 549 -27.82 -8.08 7.06
N SER A 550 -26.85 -8.94 7.25
CA SER A 550 -25.43 -8.61 7.26
C SER A 550 -24.64 -9.83 6.82
N SER A 551 -23.45 -9.68 6.32
CA SER A 551 -22.47 -10.74 6.31
C SER A 551 -21.60 -10.65 7.55
N PHE A 552 -21.04 -11.77 7.97
CA PHE A 552 -20.06 -11.80 9.07
C PHE A 552 -18.78 -12.49 8.64
N GLU A 553 -17.69 -12.12 9.29
CA GLU A 553 -16.41 -12.82 9.22
C GLU A 553 -15.83 -12.90 10.63
N THR A 554 -15.38 -14.06 11.02
CA THR A 554 -14.66 -14.27 12.26
C THR A 554 -13.33 -14.93 11.99
N PHE A 555 -12.30 -14.50 12.67
CA PHE A 555 -10.93 -14.95 12.46
C PHE A 555 -10.30 -15.34 13.78
N ASP A 556 -9.54 -16.40 13.75
CA ASP A 556 -8.59 -16.73 14.81
C ASP A 556 -7.40 -15.76 14.81
N CYS A 557 -6.48 -15.90 15.75
CA CYS A 557 -5.30 -15.04 15.82
C CYS A 557 -4.23 -15.36 14.76
N LEU A 558 -4.42 -16.40 13.98
CA LEU A 558 -3.58 -16.73 12.84
C LEU A 558 -4.19 -16.35 11.49
N GLY A 559 -5.45 -15.91 11.48
CA GLY A 559 -6.15 -15.46 10.29
C GLY A 559 -6.88 -16.57 9.55
N ASN A 560 -7.08 -17.76 10.13
CA ASN A 560 -8.06 -18.72 9.63
C ASN A 560 -9.45 -18.17 9.93
N GLY A 561 -10.33 -18.13 8.97
CA GLY A 561 -11.60 -17.45 9.12
C GLY A 561 -12.82 -18.24 8.65
N ILE A 562 -13.94 -17.92 9.23
CA ILE A 562 -15.27 -18.34 8.79
C ILE A 562 -16.09 -17.11 8.48
N GLY A 563 -16.70 -17.08 7.31
CA GLY A 563 -17.66 -16.06 6.92
C GLY A 563 -19.02 -16.67 6.55
N GLY A 564 -20.02 -15.84 6.52
CA GLY A 564 -21.36 -16.22 6.10
C GLY A 564 -22.35 -15.05 6.11
N ASP A 565 -23.55 -15.31 5.62
CA ASP A 565 -24.64 -14.34 5.66
C ASP A 565 -25.48 -14.55 6.91
N LEU A 566 -25.71 -13.45 7.61
CA LEU A 566 -26.49 -13.39 8.84
C LEU A 566 -27.81 -12.68 8.56
N SER A 567 -28.89 -13.27 8.96
CA SER A 567 -30.17 -12.56 9.03
C SER A 567 -30.78 -12.67 10.42
N PHE A 568 -31.23 -11.53 10.92
CA PHE A 568 -31.94 -11.42 12.18
C PHE A 568 -33.31 -10.78 11.91
N THR A 569 -34.33 -11.41 12.43
CA THR A 569 -35.70 -10.89 12.33
C THR A 569 -36.28 -10.79 13.72
N GLY A 570 -36.66 -9.58 14.10
CA GLY A 570 -37.39 -9.32 15.32
C GLY A 570 -38.67 -8.56 15.02
N SER A 571 -39.77 -8.93 15.60
CA SER A 571 -41.02 -8.20 15.45
C SER A 571 -41.44 -7.55 16.78
N TYR A 572 -42.05 -6.37 16.69
CA TYR A 572 -42.59 -5.62 17.82
C TYR A 572 -44.10 -5.45 17.63
N LYS A 573 -44.89 -5.89 18.60
CA LYS A 573 -46.30 -5.49 18.72
C LYS A 573 -46.51 -4.73 20.03
N SER A 574 -47.06 -3.55 19.94
CA SER A 574 -47.54 -2.83 21.12
C SER A 574 -48.74 -3.57 21.71
N ALA A 575 -48.67 -3.97 22.94
CA ALA A 575 -49.84 -4.45 23.65
C ALA A 575 -50.80 -3.31 23.99
N SER A 576 -52.08 -3.53 23.79
CA SER A 576 -53.12 -2.59 24.25
C SER A 576 -53.13 -2.51 25.76
N GLU A 577 -53.15 -1.30 26.28
CA GLU A 577 -53.24 -1.02 27.74
C GLU A 577 -54.51 -1.58 28.34
N ASN A 578 -54.37 -2.38 29.40
CA ASN A 578 -55.50 -2.59 30.31
C ASN A 578 -55.24 -1.82 31.59
N ARG A 579 -55.85 -0.65 31.66
CA ARG A 579 -55.62 0.34 32.74
C ARG A 579 -56.24 -0.03 34.09
N ARG A 580 -57.03 -1.11 34.16
CA ARG A 580 -57.88 -1.35 35.37
C ARG A 580 -57.42 -2.49 36.26
N THR A 581 -56.67 -3.46 35.85
CA THR A 581 -56.45 -4.67 36.67
C THR A 581 -55.02 -5.00 37.04
N GLY A 582 -54.01 -4.40 36.40
CA GLY A 582 -52.62 -4.73 36.63
C GLY A 582 -52.25 -6.20 36.33
N LYS A 583 -53.15 -6.97 35.74
CA LYS A 583 -52.92 -8.37 35.33
C LYS A 583 -52.70 -8.45 33.82
N TRP A 584 -51.64 -9.05 33.47
CA TRP A 584 -51.23 -9.22 32.07
C TRP A 584 -51.27 -10.66 31.65
N SER A 585 -51.83 -10.93 30.50
CA SER A 585 -51.82 -12.27 29.91
C SER A 585 -50.43 -12.60 29.36
N SER A 586 -50.13 -13.91 29.34
CA SER A 586 -48.84 -14.44 28.86
C SER A 586 -48.41 -13.87 27.50
N ILE A 587 -47.15 -13.52 27.38
CA ILE A 587 -46.52 -13.13 26.15
C ILE A 587 -46.38 -14.36 25.22
N LYS A 588 -46.95 -14.30 24.01
CA LYS A 588 -46.85 -15.39 23.04
C LYS A 588 -45.47 -15.30 22.35
N SER A 589 -44.90 -16.48 22.06
CA SER A 589 -43.63 -16.59 21.36
C SER A 589 -43.74 -16.00 19.96
N GLY A 590 -42.77 -15.21 19.55
CA GLY A 590 -42.61 -14.73 18.16
C GLY A 590 -42.69 -13.21 17.97
N GLU A 591 -42.91 -12.42 19.02
CA GLU A 591 -43.19 -10.98 18.89
C GLU A 591 -42.47 -10.11 19.91
N PHE A 592 -42.05 -8.93 19.50
CA PHE A 592 -41.72 -7.85 20.40
C PHE A 592 -43.02 -7.29 21.01
N THR A 593 -43.16 -7.39 22.31
CA THR A 593 -44.34 -6.89 22.98
C THR A 593 -43.95 -5.83 23.99
N GLY A 594 -44.52 -4.64 23.85
CA GLY A 594 -44.40 -3.56 24.86
C GLY A 594 -45.59 -3.63 25.81
N LEU A 595 -45.33 -3.63 27.12
CA LEU A 595 -46.31 -3.59 28.18
C LEU A 595 -46.02 -2.35 29.03
N LYS A 596 -47.07 -1.53 29.28
CA LYS A 596 -46.99 -0.44 30.19
C LYS A 596 -47.78 -0.76 31.45
N CYS A 597 -47.16 -0.52 32.57
CA CYS A 597 -47.76 -0.67 33.87
C CYS A 597 -48.03 0.73 34.45
N PHE A 598 -49.23 0.97 34.83
CA PHE A 598 -49.64 2.17 35.64
C PHE A 598 -50.00 1.75 37.00
N GLY A 599 -49.37 2.34 38.02
CA GLY A 599 -49.51 1.92 39.41
C GLY A 599 -48.66 0.69 39.72
N LYS A 600 -49.05 -0.08 40.74
CA LYS A 600 -48.37 -1.30 41.16
C LYS A 600 -48.76 -2.49 40.29
N CYS A 601 -47.81 -3.16 39.71
CA CYS A 601 -47.99 -4.34 38.87
C CYS A 601 -47.07 -5.49 39.24
N SER A 602 -47.55 -6.71 38.94
CA SER A 602 -46.73 -7.94 39.00
C SER A 602 -47.02 -8.75 37.74
N ILE A 603 -45.97 -9.08 36.97
CA ILE A 603 -46.05 -9.78 35.72
C ILE A 603 -45.16 -11.03 35.81
N SER A 604 -45.65 -12.17 35.34
CA SER A 604 -44.84 -13.36 35.10
C SER A 604 -44.80 -13.66 33.62
N ALA A 605 -43.62 -13.87 33.08
CA ALA A 605 -43.39 -14.16 31.69
C ALA A 605 -42.40 -15.32 31.51
N THR A 606 -42.66 -16.16 30.54
CA THR A 606 -41.73 -17.22 30.15
C THR A 606 -40.98 -16.79 28.92
N LEU A 607 -39.68 -16.66 29.06
CA LEU A 607 -38.75 -16.50 27.92
C LEU A 607 -38.54 -17.86 27.28
N ARG A 608 -38.64 -17.90 25.96
CA ARG A 608 -38.29 -19.08 25.14
C ARG A 608 -37.39 -18.64 24.00
N ASP A 609 -36.50 -19.53 23.60
CA ASP A 609 -35.70 -19.39 22.36
C ASP A 609 -35.03 -18.02 22.18
N ASN A 610 -33.98 -17.76 22.92
CA ASN A 610 -33.18 -16.53 22.82
C ASN A 610 -33.93 -15.21 23.04
N GLY A 611 -34.96 -15.22 23.87
CA GLY A 611 -35.69 -14.00 24.24
C GLY A 611 -34.87 -13.11 25.19
N ALA A 612 -35.01 -11.80 25.03
CA ALA A 612 -34.44 -10.80 25.91
C ALA A 612 -35.52 -9.82 26.40
N PHE A 613 -35.39 -9.34 27.63
CA PHE A 613 -36.27 -8.32 28.21
C PHE A 613 -35.54 -7.01 28.38
N LEU A 614 -36.26 -5.93 28.10
CA LEU A 614 -35.79 -4.57 28.21
C LEU A 614 -36.78 -3.71 28.98
N PHE A 615 -36.26 -2.79 29.83
CA PHE A 615 -37.05 -1.81 30.54
C PHE A 615 -36.90 -0.41 29.96
N GLY A 616 -38.01 0.27 29.80
CA GLY A 616 -38.02 1.62 29.26
C GLY A 616 -38.05 2.70 30.35
N GLU A 617 -39.02 2.69 31.24
CA GLU A 617 -39.25 3.74 32.26
C GLU A 617 -39.90 3.15 33.50
N GLY A 618 -39.68 3.77 34.65
CA GLY A 618 -40.34 3.41 35.92
C GLY A 618 -39.45 2.61 36.89
N SER A 619 -40.03 2.10 37.94
CA SER A 619 -39.35 1.33 38.97
C SER A 619 -39.84 -0.11 38.97
N ALA A 620 -38.92 -1.06 38.85
CA ALA A 620 -39.28 -2.48 38.83
C ALA A 620 -38.13 -3.37 39.34
N GLU A 621 -38.51 -4.52 39.86
CA GLU A 621 -37.61 -5.60 40.23
C GLU A 621 -37.95 -6.83 39.38
N ILE A 622 -36.89 -7.45 38.82
CA ILE A 622 -37.00 -8.66 38.05
C ILE A 622 -36.41 -9.81 38.84
N THR A 623 -37.19 -10.85 39.00
CA THR A 623 -36.76 -12.06 39.64
C THR A 623 -36.87 -13.25 38.68
N SER A 624 -35.94 -14.22 38.82
CA SER A 624 -36.00 -15.53 38.17
C SER A 624 -35.64 -16.58 39.20
N ALA A 625 -36.46 -17.64 39.30
CA ALA A 625 -36.27 -18.68 40.29
C ALA A 625 -36.07 -18.12 41.75
N GLY A 626 -36.78 -17.08 42.10
CA GLY A 626 -36.70 -16.44 43.38
C GLY A 626 -35.49 -15.53 43.63
N LYS A 627 -34.57 -15.42 42.68
CA LYS A 627 -33.42 -14.51 42.74
C LYS A 627 -33.67 -13.26 41.96
N VAL A 628 -33.28 -12.10 42.54
CA VAL A 628 -33.30 -10.80 41.84
C VAL A 628 -32.20 -10.82 40.77
N ILE A 629 -32.62 -10.69 39.52
CA ILE A 629 -31.70 -10.67 38.37
C ILE A 629 -31.59 -9.28 37.76
N GLY A 630 -32.43 -8.32 38.19
CA GLY A 630 -32.35 -6.92 37.81
C GLY A 630 -33.24 -6.03 38.64
N ARG A 631 -32.83 -4.78 38.87
CA ARG A 631 -33.59 -3.72 39.52
C ARG A 631 -33.54 -2.44 38.70
N VAL A 632 -34.68 -1.79 38.72
CA VAL A 632 -34.90 -0.52 38.09
C VAL A 632 -35.34 0.46 39.15
N THR A 633 -34.59 1.49 39.41
CA THR A 633 -35.01 2.59 40.26
C THR A 633 -35.42 3.77 39.39
N ASP A 634 -36.52 4.41 39.76
CA ASP A 634 -37.10 5.51 39.05
C ASP A 634 -36.07 6.60 38.78
N SER A 635 -35.83 6.88 37.53
CA SER A 635 -35.11 8.06 37.09
C SER A 635 -35.92 8.72 35.98
N LYS A 636 -36.29 9.99 36.23
CA LYS A 636 -36.99 10.82 35.25
C LYS A 636 -36.25 11.03 33.93
N LYS A 637 -35.13 10.36 33.74
CA LYS A 637 -34.34 10.40 32.53
C LYS A 637 -34.11 9.00 31.97
N SER A 638 -34.83 8.71 30.94
CA SER A 638 -34.54 7.80 29.85
C SER A 638 -33.75 6.53 30.11
N SER A 639 -34.36 5.42 29.75
CA SER A 639 -33.76 4.15 29.43
C SER A 639 -33.02 3.43 30.52
N LEU A 640 -33.70 2.52 31.08
CA LEU A 640 -33.14 1.57 31.96
C LEU A 640 -32.77 0.29 31.34
N ARG A 641 -31.63 -0.21 31.76
CA ARG A 641 -30.95 -1.32 31.14
C ARG A 641 -30.96 -2.54 32.05
N VAL A 642 -31.90 -3.45 31.86
CA VAL A 642 -31.69 -4.81 32.31
C VAL A 642 -31.90 -5.72 31.13
N GLY A 643 -30.80 -6.21 30.55
CA GLY A 643 -30.82 -7.29 29.56
C GLY A 643 -30.91 -8.63 30.29
N LEU A 644 -31.91 -9.43 29.94
CA LEU A 644 -32.01 -10.82 30.36
C LEU A 644 -31.67 -11.72 29.20
N ASN A 645 -30.60 -12.48 29.34
CA ASN A 645 -30.15 -13.42 28.34
C ASN A 645 -30.58 -14.82 28.70
N LEU A 646 -31.03 -15.59 27.70
CA LEU A 646 -30.96 -17.05 27.79
C LEU A 646 -29.54 -17.48 27.53
N SER A 647 -28.99 -18.32 28.35
CA SER A 647 -27.69 -18.94 28.11
C SER A 647 -27.77 -19.86 26.91
N ILE A 648 -26.64 -20.08 26.21
CA ILE A 648 -26.58 -21.07 25.13
C ILE A 648 -27.09 -22.42 25.63
N GLY A 649 -28.08 -23.00 24.93
CA GLY A 649 -28.70 -24.25 25.30
C GLY A 649 -29.89 -24.14 26.27
N GLU A 650 -30.15 -22.96 26.84
CA GLU A 650 -31.32 -22.76 27.71
C GLU A 650 -32.58 -22.56 26.86
N LYS A 651 -33.53 -23.46 26.95
CA LYS A 651 -34.76 -23.44 26.12
C LYS A 651 -35.83 -22.49 26.65
N SER A 652 -35.87 -22.18 27.91
CA SER A 652 -36.80 -21.23 28.48
C SER A 652 -36.41 -20.80 29.91
N ARG A 653 -36.79 -19.56 30.25
CA ARG A 653 -36.63 -19.03 31.61
C ARG A 653 -37.89 -18.29 32.04
N VAL A 654 -38.37 -18.57 33.24
CA VAL A 654 -39.49 -17.85 33.85
C VAL A 654 -38.96 -16.65 34.61
N VAL A 655 -39.46 -15.48 34.28
CA VAL A 655 -39.15 -14.25 34.98
C VAL A 655 -40.41 -13.63 35.55
N ARG A 656 -40.27 -13.02 36.71
CA ARG A 656 -41.32 -12.22 37.36
C ARG A 656 -40.84 -10.81 37.53
N VAL A 657 -41.67 -9.86 37.07
CA VAL A 657 -41.43 -8.45 37.19
C VAL A 657 -42.46 -7.86 38.12
N THR A 658 -41.97 -7.18 39.15
CA THR A 658 -42.84 -6.45 40.11
C THR A 658 -42.36 -5.02 40.20
N GLY A 659 -43.28 -4.07 40.26
CA GLY A 659 -42.93 -2.67 40.34
C GLY A 659 -44.09 -1.70 40.14
N SER A 660 -43.77 -0.46 39.85
CA SER A 660 -44.76 0.59 39.61
C SER A 660 -44.34 1.49 38.42
N ASN A 661 -45.36 1.90 37.66
CA ASN A 661 -45.19 2.85 36.52
C ASN A 661 -44.04 2.53 35.62
N PHE A 662 -43.91 1.29 35.16
CA PHE A 662 -42.86 0.88 34.27
C PHE A 662 -43.37 0.54 32.87
N ALA A 663 -42.48 0.70 31.89
CA ALA A 663 -42.64 0.15 30.55
C ALA A 663 -41.73 -1.05 30.33
N PHE A 664 -42.30 -2.09 29.79
CA PHE A 664 -41.60 -3.36 29.57
C PHE A 664 -41.73 -3.76 28.11
N TYR A 665 -40.61 -4.03 27.49
CA TYR A 665 -40.52 -4.47 26.13
C TYR A 665 -39.76 -5.80 26.08
N GLY A 666 -40.29 -6.81 25.42
CA GLY A 666 -39.68 -8.11 25.31
C GLY A 666 -39.50 -8.51 23.86
N LEU A 667 -38.35 -9.01 23.52
CA LEU A 667 -38.12 -9.74 22.30
C LEU A 667 -38.49 -11.20 22.56
N VAL A 668 -39.57 -11.67 22.00
CA VAL A 668 -40.10 -12.99 22.32
C VAL A 668 -39.67 -14.06 21.33
N GLN A 669 -39.26 -13.71 20.15
CA GLN A 669 -38.56 -14.57 19.23
C GLN A 669 -37.71 -13.75 18.28
N SER A 670 -36.43 -14.05 18.27
CA SER A 670 -35.54 -13.69 17.18
C SER A 670 -35.22 -14.94 16.40
N LYS A 671 -35.38 -14.89 15.11
CA LYS A 671 -34.84 -15.90 14.22
C LYS A 671 -33.47 -15.39 13.76
N LEU A 672 -32.44 -16.07 14.19
CA LEU A 672 -31.06 -15.85 13.76
C LEU A 672 -30.74 -16.97 12.77
N GLU A 673 -30.48 -16.62 11.55
CA GLU A 673 -30.16 -17.58 10.49
C GLU A 673 -28.79 -17.26 9.91
N ILE A 674 -28.03 -18.32 9.66
CA ILE A 674 -26.76 -18.25 8.92
C ILE A 674 -26.96 -18.97 7.61
N ALA A 675 -26.63 -18.31 6.52
CA ALA A 675 -26.58 -18.89 5.19
C ALA A 675 -25.16 -18.74 4.61
N GLN A 676 -24.85 -19.53 3.58
CA GLN A 676 -23.60 -19.44 2.82
C GLN A 676 -22.32 -19.44 3.68
N LYS A 677 -22.29 -20.28 4.72
CA LYS A 677 -21.08 -20.44 5.54
C LYS A 677 -19.91 -20.88 4.67
N ARG A 678 -18.80 -20.14 4.75
CA ARG A 678 -17.60 -20.39 3.96
C ARG A 678 -16.35 -20.23 4.79
N GLU A 679 -15.33 -21.01 4.49
CA GLU A 679 -14.00 -20.83 5.02
C GLU A 679 -13.30 -19.66 4.29
N ILE A 680 -12.52 -18.90 5.04
CA ILE A 680 -11.77 -17.76 4.54
C ILE A 680 -10.29 -18.02 4.78
N SER A 681 -9.52 -18.09 3.70
CA SER A 681 -8.09 -18.30 3.82
C SER A 681 -7.34 -17.01 4.19
N ARG A 682 -6.21 -17.20 4.82
CA ARG A 682 -5.36 -16.23 5.50
C ARG A 682 -4.82 -15.04 4.68
N THR A 683 -4.90 -15.02 3.38
CA THR A 683 -4.28 -13.99 2.51
C THR A 683 -4.80 -12.56 2.75
N ALA A 684 -5.83 -12.38 3.55
CA ALA A 684 -6.48 -11.09 3.80
C ALA A 684 -5.82 -10.21 4.89
N PHE A 685 -4.85 -10.72 5.64
CA PHE A 685 -4.22 -9.99 6.76
C PHE A 685 -2.77 -9.59 6.53
N ALA A 686 -2.38 -9.32 5.29
CA ALA A 686 -1.07 -8.74 5.05
C ALA A 686 -0.98 -7.40 5.79
N ALA A 687 -0.05 -7.30 6.74
CA ALA A 687 0.26 -6.03 7.38
C ALA A 687 0.67 -5.02 6.31
N ASP A 688 0.22 -3.78 6.45
CA ASP A 688 0.61 -2.69 5.57
C ASP A 688 2.12 -2.44 5.71
N SER A 689 2.88 -3.03 4.79
CA SER A 689 4.35 -2.96 4.79
C SER A 689 4.90 -1.54 4.49
N SER A 690 4.03 -0.59 4.16
CA SER A 690 4.42 0.81 3.90
C SER A 690 4.65 1.64 5.17
N LEU A 691 4.39 1.07 6.36
CA LEU A 691 4.45 1.77 7.63
C LEU A 691 5.79 1.51 8.34
N SER A 692 6.80 2.29 8.01
CA SER A 692 8.12 2.23 8.66
C SER A 692 8.25 3.11 9.91
N ASP A 693 7.30 4.01 10.16
CA ASP A 693 7.34 5.04 11.20
C ASP A 693 6.29 4.76 12.28
N GLY A 694 6.69 4.80 13.54
CA GLY A 694 5.79 4.55 14.68
C GLY A 694 4.60 5.51 14.78
N ILE A 695 4.71 6.73 14.22
CA ILE A 695 3.60 7.69 14.15
C ILE A 695 2.62 7.28 13.04
N GLN A 696 3.12 6.90 11.87
CA GLN A 696 2.30 6.42 10.77
C GLN A 696 1.54 5.15 11.16
N LEU A 697 2.19 4.24 11.89
CA LEU A 697 1.55 3.04 12.45
C LEU A 697 0.39 3.40 13.39
N ARG A 698 0.58 4.37 14.29
CA ARG A 698 -0.50 4.83 15.16
C ARG A 698 -1.62 5.51 14.39
N MET A 699 -1.30 6.32 13.37
CA MET A 699 -2.31 6.97 12.54
C MET A 699 -3.14 5.95 11.75
N ALA A 700 -2.55 4.84 11.33
CA ALA A 700 -3.27 3.75 10.66
C ALA A 700 -4.41 3.15 11.52
N GLU A 701 -4.35 3.31 12.83
CA GLU A 701 -5.37 2.79 13.72
C GLU A 701 -6.67 3.61 13.73
N TYR A 702 -6.63 4.86 13.26
CA TYR A 702 -7.79 5.75 13.25
C TYR A 702 -8.58 5.73 11.94
N GLY A 703 -7.92 5.48 10.81
CA GLY A 703 -8.55 5.40 9.49
C GLY A 703 -9.06 4.00 9.13
N PHE A 704 -9.30 3.77 7.86
CA PHE A 704 -9.63 2.46 7.32
C PHE A 704 -8.46 1.49 7.46
N ARG A 705 -8.78 0.27 7.82
CA ARG A 705 -7.87 -0.87 7.90
C ARG A 705 -8.47 -2.03 7.10
N GLN A 706 -7.64 -2.96 6.65
CA GLN A 706 -8.12 -4.16 5.96
C GLN A 706 -9.22 -4.88 6.76
N GLY A 707 -9.11 -4.86 8.08
CA GLY A 707 -10.10 -5.44 8.96
C GLY A 707 -11.48 -4.75 8.98
N ASP A 708 -11.61 -3.57 8.41
CA ASP A 708 -12.89 -2.84 8.33
C ASP A 708 -13.72 -3.26 7.11
N PHE A 709 -13.15 -4.08 6.25
CA PHE A 709 -13.75 -4.53 5.01
C PHE A 709 -13.75 -6.04 4.93
N SER A 710 -14.74 -6.60 4.23
CA SER A 710 -14.76 -8.01 3.89
C SER A 710 -13.60 -8.35 2.94
N ASN A 711 -13.25 -9.64 2.87
CA ASN A 711 -12.14 -10.13 2.03
C ASN A 711 -12.20 -9.76 0.56
N SER A 712 -13.37 -9.33 0.06
CA SER A 712 -13.51 -8.89 -1.32
C SER A 712 -12.95 -7.49 -1.60
N TRP A 713 -12.56 -6.76 -0.56
CA TRP A 713 -12.00 -5.43 -0.62
C TRP A 713 -10.49 -5.44 -0.41
N GLN A 714 -9.82 -4.51 -1.04
CA GLN A 714 -8.41 -4.23 -0.86
C GLN A 714 -8.24 -2.82 -0.30
N ILE A 715 -7.49 -2.70 0.79
CA ILE A 715 -7.06 -1.41 1.34
C ILE A 715 -5.61 -1.20 0.93
N SER A 716 -5.35 -0.07 0.32
CA SER A 716 -4.00 0.31 -0.10
C SER A 716 -3.67 1.73 0.32
N PRO A 717 -2.41 2.04 0.66
CA PRO A 717 -1.98 3.41 0.81
C PRO A 717 -2.29 4.20 -0.46
N MET A 718 -2.78 5.41 -0.30
CA MET A 718 -2.93 6.33 -1.43
C MET A 718 -1.54 6.82 -1.86
N ASP A 719 -1.31 6.91 -3.15
CA ASP A 719 -0.08 7.56 -3.64
C ASP A 719 0.01 8.97 -3.04
N ARG A 720 1.19 9.29 -2.48
CA ARG A 720 1.41 10.53 -1.72
C ARG A 720 0.47 10.73 -0.50
N GLY A 721 -0.18 9.69 -0.02
CA GLY A 721 -1.14 9.75 1.09
C GLY A 721 -0.54 10.18 2.42
N THR A 722 0.78 10.25 2.56
CA THR A 722 1.49 10.73 3.76
C THR A 722 2.09 12.12 3.60
N THR A 723 2.06 12.70 2.39
CA THR A 723 2.64 14.03 2.17
C THR A 723 1.73 15.14 2.69
N LEU A 724 2.33 16.14 3.32
CA LEU A 724 1.64 17.37 3.72
C LEU A 724 1.51 18.40 2.59
N LEU A 725 2.09 18.11 1.43
CA LEU A 725 1.98 18.99 0.26
C LEU A 725 0.62 18.90 -0.41
N ASP A 726 -0.04 17.76 -0.30
CA ASP A 726 -1.39 17.59 -0.84
C ASP A 726 -2.43 18.09 0.17
N PRO A 727 -3.47 18.76 -0.27
CA PRO A 727 -4.50 19.28 0.62
C PRO A 727 -5.27 18.14 1.29
N THR A 728 -5.65 18.34 2.55
CA THR A 728 -6.62 17.52 3.28
C THR A 728 -8.03 18.10 3.12
N LEU A 729 -8.13 19.41 3.22
CA LEU A 729 -9.38 20.14 3.08
C LEU A 729 -9.42 20.76 1.68
N ASP A 730 -10.32 20.26 0.85
CA ASP A 730 -10.47 20.69 -0.54
C ASP A 730 -11.93 20.97 -0.93
N LEU A 731 -12.84 21.00 0.05
CA LEU A 731 -14.26 21.18 -0.21
C LEU A 731 -14.52 22.47 -0.99
N CYS A 732 -15.21 22.32 -2.12
CA CYS A 732 -15.57 23.42 -3.03
C CYS A 732 -14.37 24.16 -3.63
N SER A 733 -13.26 23.46 -3.80
CA SER A 733 -12.02 24.00 -4.36
C SER A 733 -11.45 25.21 -3.60
N ALA A 734 -11.88 25.39 -2.35
CA ALA A 734 -11.43 26.49 -1.49
C ALA A 734 -9.96 26.30 -1.08
N THR A 735 -9.28 27.41 -0.84
CA THR A 735 -7.94 27.38 -0.27
C THR A 735 -8.03 27.46 1.24
N TYR A 736 -7.29 26.58 1.92
CA TYR A 736 -7.29 26.48 3.38
C TYR A 736 -5.93 26.89 3.94
N THR A 737 -5.90 27.96 4.72
CA THR A 737 -4.67 28.46 5.35
C THR A 737 -4.27 27.59 6.54
N SER A 738 -5.24 26.95 7.17
CA SER A 738 -5.05 26.01 8.28
C SER A 738 -4.28 24.75 7.91
N GLU A 739 -4.16 24.44 6.63
CA GLU A 739 -3.36 23.29 6.13
C GLU A 739 -1.89 23.34 6.61
N SER A 740 -1.35 24.53 6.82
CA SER A 740 0.00 24.73 7.38
C SER A 740 0.15 24.24 8.83
N GLY A 741 -0.96 24.01 9.53
CA GLY A 741 -0.98 23.47 10.89
C GLY A 741 -0.88 21.97 11.00
N ARG A 742 -0.87 21.23 9.90
CA ARG A 742 -0.75 19.77 9.89
C ARG A 742 0.67 19.35 10.21
N GLN A 743 0.81 18.26 10.96
CA GLN A 743 2.11 17.62 11.25
C GLN A 743 2.26 16.27 10.57
N TYR A 744 1.19 15.48 10.57
CA TYR A 744 1.18 14.15 9.97
C TYR A 744 -0.12 13.94 9.20
N ARG A 745 -0.02 13.18 8.13
CA ARG A 745 -1.14 12.82 7.26
C ARG A 745 -1.01 11.38 6.85
N ARG A 746 -2.14 10.68 6.80
CA ARG A 746 -2.23 9.35 6.23
C ARG A 746 -3.56 9.20 5.50
N GLN A 747 -3.51 8.87 4.23
CA GLN A 747 -4.70 8.59 3.42
C GLN A 747 -4.58 7.22 2.79
N VAL A 748 -5.67 6.47 2.83
CA VAL A 748 -5.77 5.13 2.26
C VAL A 748 -6.98 5.03 1.35
N LEU A 749 -6.87 4.19 0.33
CA LEU A 749 -7.94 3.86 -0.60
C LEU A 749 -8.51 2.50 -0.27
N ALA A 750 -9.84 2.37 -0.40
CA ALA A 750 -10.52 1.09 -0.41
C ALA A 750 -11.03 0.81 -1.83
N SER A 751 -10.71 -0.34 -2.37
CA SER A 751 -11.11 -0.73 -3.73
C SER A 751 -11.65 -2.16 -3.76
N LYS A 752 -12.57 -2.39 -4.70
CA LYS A 752 -13.15 -3.70 -4.98
C LYS A 752 -13.55 -3.77 -6.45
N PRO A 753 -13.24 -4.86 -7.17
CA PRO A 753 -13.71 -5.05 -8.54
C PRO A 753 -15.23 -4.95 -8.61
N GLY A 754 -15.73 -4.18 -9.57
CA GLY A 754 -17.18 -3.98 -9.77
C GLY A 754 -17.86 -3.07 -8.74
N SER A 755 -17.09 -2.37 -7.88
CA SER A 755 -17.63 -1.35 -6.98
C SER A 755 -18.20 -0.16 -7.78
N PRO A 756 -19.35 0.42 -7.37
CA PRO A 756 -19.87 1.63 -7.98
C PRO A 756 -19.10 2.89 -7.58
N TYR A 757 -18.22 2.78 -6.59
CA TYR A 757 -17.47 3.92 -6.07
C TYR A 757 -16.19 4.12 -6.88
N ILE A 758 -16.06 5.28 -7.51
CA ILE A 758 -14.87 5.67 -8.26
C ILE A 758 -13.76 6.17 -7.35
N PHE A 759 -14.12 6.60 -6.12
CA PHE A 759 -13.18 6.96 -5.08
C PHE A 759 -13.81 6.64 -3.72
N LEU A 760 -13.11 5.87 -2.94
CA LEU A 760 -13.45 5.56 -1.56
C LEU A 760 -12.18 5.64 -0.74
N SER A 761 -12.13 6.60 0.17
CA SER A 761 -10.90 6.92 0.88
C SER A 761 -11.21 7.30 2.33
N SER A 762 -10.28 6.97 3.19
CA SER A 762 -10.22 7.50 4.55
C SER A 762 -8.90 8.22 4.76
N GLU A 763 -8.97 9.37 5.39
CA GLU A 763 -7.82 10.20 5.69
C GLU A 763 -7.74 10.48 7.19
N VAL A 764 -6.53 10.45 7.73
CA VAL A 764 -6.24 10.80 9.12
C VAL A 764 -5.17 11.87 9.13
N VAL A 765 -5.40 12.92 9.91
CA VAL A 765 -4.44 14.02 10.06
C VAL A 765 -4.24 14.33 11.53
N LYS A 766 -2.99 14.54 11.91
CA LYS A 766 -2.62 15.13 13.19
C LYS A 766 -2.17 16.57 12.95
N TYR A 767 -2.85 17.50 13.59
CA TYR A 767 -2.44 18.91 13.66
C TYR A 767 -1.41 19.11 14.77
N LYS A 768 -0.67 20.21 14.70
CA LYS A 768 0.38 20.53 15.70
C LYS A 768 -0.17 20.66 17.12
N ASP A 769 -1.40 21.14 17.24
CA ASP A 769 -2.15 21.30 18.50
C ASP A 769 -3.65 21.42 18.22
N LYS A 770 -4.42 21.40 19.29
CA LYS A 770 -5.89 21.56 19.23
C LYS A 770 -6.30 22.88 18.59
N SER A 771 -5.59 23.96 18.82
CA SER A 771 -5.91 25.28 18.26
C SER A 771 -5.82 25.29 16.73
N ALA A 772 -4.81 24.59 16.18
CA ALA A 772 -4.67 24.43 14.75
C ALA A 772 -5.80 23.56 14.14
N ALA A 773 -6.22 22.52 14.84
CA ALA A 773 -7.36 21.69 14.43
C ALA A 773 -8.68 22.47 14.50
N ASP A 774 -8.90 23.25 15.56
CA ASP A 774 -10.09 24.12 15.70
C ASP A 774 -10.12 25.19 14.59
N ALA A 775 -8.97 25.76 14.22
CA ALA A 775 -8.88 26.72 13.11
C ALA A 775 -9.23 26.06 11.77
N ALA A 776 -8.78 24.82 11.55
CA ALA A 776 -9.11 24.06 10.36
C ALA A 776 -10.62 23.76 10.28
N LEU A 777 -11.22 23.37 11.37
CA LEU A 777 -12.67 23.16 11.44
C LEU A 777 -13.45 24.46 11.17
N ALA A 778 -13.05 25.56 11.77
CA ALA A 778 -13.70 26.87 11.57
C ALA A 778 -13.60 27.32 10.11
N GLU A 779 -12.46 27.16 9.48
CA GLU A 779 -12.24 27.47 8.07
C GLU A 779 -13.07 26.55 7.15
N LEU A 780 -13.14 25.24 7.46
CA LEU A 780 -13.98 24.28 6.75
C LEU A 780 -15.46 24.65 6.84
N LEU A 781 -15.96 24.99 8.04
CA LEU A 781 -17.34 25.40 8.24
C LEU A 781 -17.67 26.67 7.46
N SER A 782 -16.79 27.66 7.49
CA SER A 782 -16.95 28.92 6.75
C SER A 782 -17.02 28.69 5.24
N ASN A 783 -16.09 27.88 4.72
CA ASN A 783 -16.04 27.56 3.29
C ASN A 783 -17.23 26.71 2.86
N TYR A 784 -17.67 25.77 3.70
CA TYR A 784 -18.88 24.99 3.44
C TYR A 784 -20.12 25.88 3.33
N GLN A 785 -20.31 26.81 4.28
CA GLN A 785 -21.43 27.73 4.26
C GLN A 785 -21.40 28.64 3.02
N ALA A 786 -20.23 29.16 2.67
CA ALA A 786 -20.06 29.97 1.46
C ALA A 786 -20.39 29.16 0.19
N CYS A 787 -19.93 27.92 0.12
CA CYS A 787 -20.18 27.04 -1.01
C CYS A 787 -21.67 26.69 -1.17
N VAL A 788 -22.36 26.39 -0.07
CA VAL A 788 -23.81 26.13 -0.08
C VAL A 788 -24.57 27.39 -0.57
N LYS A 789 -24.19 28.55 -0.09
CA LYS A 789 -24.79 29.84 -0.49
C LYS A 789 -24.57 30.13 -1.97
N ASN A 790 -23.37 29.91 -2.46
CA ASN A 790 -22.97 30.20 -3.82
C ASN A 790 -23.29 29.07 -4.82
N LYS A 791 -23.75 27.91 -4.34
CA LYS A 791 -24.01 26.69 -5.11
C LYS A 791 -22.78 26.17 -5.83
N GLY A 792 -21.62 26.37 -5.25
CA GLY A 792 -20.36 25.95 -5.84
C GLY A 792 -19.17 26.77 -5.35
N GLY A 793 -18.03 26.50 -5.95
CA GLY A 793 -16.78 27.17 -5.66
C GLY A 793 -15.97 27.46 -6.92
N LEU A 794 -15.03 28.37 -6.78
CA LEU A 794 -14.05 28.68 -7.83
C LEU A 794 -12.82 27.83 -7.60
N GLU A 795 -12.41 27.09 -8.63
CA GLU A 795 -11.10 26.47 -8.65
C GLU A 795 -9.99 27.52 -8.74
N LYS A 796 -8.75 27.12 -8.45
CA LYS A 796 -7.59 28.03 -8.49
C LYS A 796 -7.38 28.68 -9.84
N ASP A 797 -7.91 28.09 -10.89
CA ASP A 797 -7.85 28.57 -12.28
C ASP A 797 -9.01 29.51 -12.65
N GLY A 798 -9.90 29.78 -11.71
CA GLY A 798 -11.09 30.63 -11.94
C GLY A 798 -12.29 29.87 -12.53
N THR A 799 -12.18 28.57 -12.77
CA THR A 799 -13.31 27.75 -13.20
C THR A 799 -14.30 27.60 -12.06
N PHE A 800 -15.59 27.92 -12.33
CA PHE A 800 -16.64 27.68 -11.35
C PHE A 800 -17.13 26.25 -11.44
N VAL A 801 -17.07 25.53 -10.32
CA VAL A 801 -17.58 24.16 -10.19
C VAL A 801 -18.90 24.18 -9.44
N ASP A 802 -19.95 23.72 -10.10
CA ASP A 802 -21.29 23.62 -9.54
C ASP A 802 -21.36 22.54 -8.44
N TYR A 803 -21.96 22.87 -7.32
CA TYR A 803 -22.32 21.91 -6.26
C TYR A 803 -23.83 21.98 -5.99
N THR A 804 -24.48 20.83 -6.06
CA THR A 804 -25.88 20.70 -5.64
C THR A 804 -25.93 19.89 -4.36
N PHE A 805 -26.18 20.58 -3.23
CA PHE A 805 -26.22 19.95 -1.93
C PHE A 805 -27.57 19.29 -1.66
N THR A 806 -27.53 18.09 -1.10
CA THR A 806 -28.70 17.36 -0.63
C THR A 806 -28.57 17.22 0.90
N PRO A 807 -29.64 17.44 1.67
CA PRO A 807 -29.59 17.24 3.12
C PRO A 807 -29.17 15.81 3.49
N MET A 808 -28.33 15.70 4.50
CA MET A 808 -28.02 14.40 5.08
C MET A 808 -29.24 13.87 5.85
N PRO A 809 -29.58 12.59 5.73
CA PRO A 809 -30.66 12.02 6.55
C PRO A 809 -30.26 12.05 8.03
N LYS A 810 -31.24 12.17 8.91
CA LYS A 810 -30.99 12.06 10.33
C LYS A 810 -30.49 10.66 10.67
N SER A 811 -29.42 10.62 11.43
CA SER A 811 -28.84 9.37 11.94
C SER A 811 -28.77 9.41 13.45
N ASP A 812 -29.13 8.31 14.09
CA ASP A 812 -28.95 8.13 15.53
C ASP A 812 -27.60 7.50 15.88
N LEU A 813 -26.72 7.30 14.88
CA LEU A 813 -25.37 6.79 15.11
C LEU A 813 -24.51 7.87 15.75
N GLU A 814 -23.70 7.46 16.70
CA GLU A 814 -22.74 8.33 17.35
C GLU A 814 -21.60 8.67 16.39
N LEU A 815 -21.50 9.94 16.06
CA LEU A 815 -20.34 10.59 15.46
C LEU A 815 -19.74 11.52 16.53
N VAL A 816 -18.62 12.14 16.21
CA VAL A 816 -18.14 13.26 17.05
C VAL A 816 -19.23 14.32 17.15
N PRO A 817 -19.24 15.18 18.21
CA PRO A 817 -20.26 16.22 18.39
C PRO A 817 -20.49 17.06 17.14
N GLU A 818 -21.70 17.55 16.92
CA GLU A 818 -22.03 18.36 15.74
C GLU A 818 -21.15 19.60 15.58
N SER A 819 -20.74 20.20 16.70
CA SER A 819 -19.80 21.32 16.70
C SER A 819 -18.38 20.95 16.23
N SER A 820 -18.10 19.68 16.04
CA SER A 820 -16.77 19.15 15.69
C SER A 820 -16.78 18.36 14.39
N ARG A 821 -17.82 18.53 13.57
CA ARG A 821 -17.93 17.80 12.30
C ARG A 821 -18.60 18.61 11.20
N VAL A 822 -18.28 18.26 9.95
CA VAL A 822 -19.00 18.69 8.75
C VAL A 822 -19.37 17.47 7.94
N LEU A 823 -20.66 17.38 7.58
CA LEU A 823 -21.18 16.25 6.79
C LEU A 823 -21.71 16.80 5.47
N VAL A 824 -21.24 16.23 4.37
CA VAL A 824 -21.57 16.70 3.03
C VAL A 824 -22.19 15.57 2.21
N ARG A 825 -23.32 15.86 1.57
CA ARG A 825 -23.92 15.08 0.50
C ARG A 825 -24.17 16.03 -0.66
N ALA A 826 -23.45 15.85 -1.76
CA ALA A 826 -23.53 16.78 -2.87
C ALA A 826 -23.32 16.08 -4.22
N GLN A 827 -23.91 16.64 -5.25
CA GLN A 827 -23.53 16.41 -6.62
C GLN A 827 -22.55 17.50 -7.05
N ILE A 828 -21.44 17.11 -7.68
CA ILE A 828 -20.41 17.98 -8.23
C ILE A 828 -20.50 17.91 -9.75
N GLY A 829 -20.69 19.06 -10.39
CA GLY A 829 -20.85 19.16 -11.84
C GLY A 829 -22.17 18.60 -12.36
N LYS A 830 -22.29 18.50 -13.68
CA LYS A 830 -23.50 18.07 -14.41
C LYS A 830 -23.13 17.17 -15.59
N GLY A 831 -24.11 16.39 -16.07
CA GLY A 831 -23.97 15.55 -17.26
C GLY A 831 -23.03 14.36 -17.05
N ALA A 832 -22.35 13.93 -18.08
CA ALA A 832 -21.49 12.74 -18.04
C ALA A 832 -20.29 12.84 -17.08
N GLY A 833 -19.87 14.06 -16.75
CA GLY A 833 -18.81 14.32 -15.79
C GLY A 833 -19.26 14.50 -14.33
N ALA A 834 -20.58 14.40 -14.06
CA ALA A 834 -21.12 14.56 -12.72
C ALA A 834 -20.55 13.50 -11.76
N ARG A 835 -20.34 13.93 -10.52
CA ARG A 835 -19.90 13.06 -9.42
C ARG A 835 -20.79 13.25 -8.22
N GLN A 836 -21.06 12.19 -7.52
CA GLN A 836 -21.81 12.21 -6.27
C GLN A 836 -20.82 12.06 -5.14
N LEU A 837 -20.86 12.96 -4.17
CA LEU A 837 -19.98 13.02 -3.01
C LEU A 837 -20.75 12.79 -1.71
N LEU A 838 -20.25 11.85 -0.89
CA LEU A 838 -20.47 11.84 0.55
C LEU A 838 -19.13 12.08 1.23
N ALA A 839 -19.08 13.06 2.12
CA ALA A 839 -17.89 13.35 2.90
C ALA A 839 -18.25 13.56 4.37
N PHE A 840 -17.47 12.96 5.24
CA PHE A 840 -17.59 13.01 6.68
C PHE A 840 -16.30 13.56 7.25
N TYR A 841 -16.28 14.83 7.62
CA TYR A 841 -15.15 15.50 8.25
C TYR A 841 -15.37 15.52 9.75
N GLN A 842 -14.47 14.92 10.52
CA GLN A 842 -14.64 14.75 11.96
C GLN A 842 -13.35 15.14 12.68
N PHE A 843 -13.47 16.00 13.68
CA PHE A 843 -12.37 16.53 14.47
C PHE A 843 -12.50 16.13 15.93
N LYS A 844 -11.41 15.77 16.56
CA LYS A 844 -11.32 15.56 18.01
C LYS A 844 -9.92 15.86 18.54
N GLY A 845 -9.82 16.80 19.47
CA GLY A 845 -8.52 17.25 19.97
C GLY A 845 -7.68 17.81 18.83
N GLU A 846 -6.49 17.26 18.64
CA GLU A 846 -5.59 17.61 17.53
C GLU A 846 -5.73 16.69 16.31
N MET A 847 -6.68 15.75 16.35
CA MET A 847 -6.88 14.76 15.31
C MET A 847 -8.06 15.10 14.41
N PHE A 848 -7.91 14.74 13.16
CA PHE A 848 -8.95 14.79 12.15
C PHE A 848 -9.06 13.43 11.46
N THR A 849 -10.30 13.04 11.12
CA THR A 849 -10.54 11.95 10.17
C THR A 849 -11.53 12.41 9.10
N GLY A 850 -11.20 12.09 7.85
CA GLY A 850 -12.05 12.25 6.69
C GLY A 850 -12.48 10.88 6.14
N LEU A 851 -13.73 10.76 5.76
CA LEU A 851 -14.24 9.65 4.96
C LEU A 851 -14.86 10.24 3.70
N TYR A 852 -14.39 9.79 2.55
CA TYR A 852 -14.80 10.29 1.25
C TYR A 852 -15.31 9.14 0.40
N VAL A 853 -16.56 9.27 -0.07
CA VAL A 853 -17.21 8.29 -0.94
C VAL A 853 -17.69 9.01 -2.18
N VAL A 854 -17.18 8.62 -3.34
CA VAL A 854 -17.51 9.26 -4.62
C VAL A 854 -18.04 8.23 -5.61
N LYS A 855 -19.18 8.53 -6.20
CA LYS A 855 -19.75 7.78 -7.35
C LYS A 855 -19.67 8.63 -8.60
N GLY A 856 -19.53 7.99 -9.75
CA GLY A 856 -19.65 8.66 -11.05
C GLY A 856 -21.12 8.80 -11.49
N GLY A 857 -21.37 9.83 -12.30
CA GLY A 857 -22.69 10.08 -12.88
C GLY A 857 -23.63 10.90 -12.00
N GLU A 858 -24.87 11.06 -12.47
CA GLU A 858 -25.89 11.87 -11.82
C GLU A 858 -26.76 11.10 -10.81
N ALA A 859 -26.67 9.75 -10.80
CA ALA A 859 -27.42 8.94 -9.84
C ALA A 859 -26.89 9.15 -8.42
N GLY A 860 -27.65 9.88 -7.62
CA GLY A 860 -27.31 10.21 -6.24
C GLY A 860 -27.21 8.98 -5.32
N PHE A 861 -26.73 9.19 -4.13
CA PHE A 861 -26.83 8.22 -3.04
C PHE A 861 -28.28 8.15 -2.55
N ASP A 862 -28.84 6.97 -2.41
CA ASP A 862 -30.09 6.80 -1.70
C ASP A 862 -29.86 6.86 -0.18
N ASP A 863 -30.96 7.00 0.60
CA ASP A 863 -30.85 7.17 2.06
C ASP A 863 -30.37 5.88 2.75
N ALA A 864 -30.62 4.71 2.18
CA ALA A 864 -30.10 3.45 2.70
C ALA A 864 -28.59 3.36 2.48
N GLU A 865 -28.09 3.79 1.34
CA GLU A 865 -26.67 3.87 1.03
C GLU A 865 -25.96 4.89 1.92
N VAL A 866 -26.54 6.09 2.09
CA VAL A 866 -26.01 7.10 3.02
C VAL A 866 -25.92 6.53 4.44
N LYS A 867 -26.95 5.79 4.89
CA LYS A 867 -26.95 5.16 6.21
C LYS A 867 -25.78 4.19 6.39
N ARG A 868 -25.51 3.36 5.37
CA ARG A 868 -24.38 2.42 5.43
C ARG A 868 -23.03 3.14 5.58
N TRP A 869 -22.86 4.30 4.94
CA TRP A 869 -21.64 5.09 5.08
C TRP A 869 -21.57 5.85 6.39
N PHE A 870 -22.71 6.21 6.99
CA PHE A 870 -22.76 6.69 8.36
C PHE A 870 -22.22 5.64 9.36
N GLU A 871 -22.53 4.37 9.16
CA GLU A 871 -22.02 3.27 10.00
C GLU A 871 -20.49 3.22 9.95
N ALA A 872 -19.90 3.38 8.77
CA ALA A 872 -18.44 3.43 8.60
C ALA A 872 -17.84 4.69 9.25
N ALA A 873 -18.46 5.85 9.08
CA ALA A 873 -18.03 7.10 9.70
C ALA A 873 -18.11 7.04 11.23
N SER A 874 -19.15 6.40 11.76
CA SER A 874 -19.32 6.18 13.21
C SER A 874 -18.22 5.27 13.77
N LEU A 875 -17.87 4.21 13.06
CA LEU A 875 -16.76 3.35 13.47
C LEU A 875 -15.44 4.12 13.58
N ILE A 876 -15.14 4.97 12.60
CA ILE A 876 -13.95 5.84 12.62
C ILE A 876 -14.01 6.84 13.78
N ALA A 877 -15.18 7.47 14.01
CA ALA A 877 -15.37 8.40 15.12
C ALA A 877 -15.14 7.73 16.49
N THR A 878 -15.62 6.50 16.67
CA THR A 878 -15.41 5.73 17.90
C THR A 878 -13.92 5.50 18.17
N ARG A 879 -13.11 5.30 17.13
CA ARG A 879 -11.67 5.16 17.29
C ARG A 879 -11.01 6.44 17.79
N LEU A 880 -11.43 7.59 17.28
CA LEU A 880 -10.97 8.87 17.80
C LEU A 880 -11.34 9.05 19.28
N GLU A 881 -12.50 8.55 19.69
CA GLU A 881 -12.98 8.67 21.07
C GLU A 881 -12.28 7.76 22.06
N THR A 882 -11.94 6.55 21.65
CA THR A 882 -11.37 5.55 22.56
C THR A 882 -9.86 5.65 22.73
N LYS A 883 -9.15 6.30 21.80
CA LYS A 883 -7.69 6.33 21.79
C LYS A 883 -7.08 7.70 22.12
N TYR A 884 -7.93 8.71 22.34
CA TYR A 884 -7.45 10.06 22.63
C TYR A 884 -7.61 10.43 24.10
#